data_b9a57f6cac63a664dfafacdce179ef19
#
_entry.id   b9a57f6cac63a664dfafacdce179ef19
#
_cell.length_a   1.000
_cell.length_b   1.000
_cell.length_c   1.000
_cell.angle_alpha   90.00
_cell.angle_beta   90.00
_cell.angle_gamma   90.00
#
_symmetry.space_group_name_H-M   'P 1'
#
loop_
_entity.id
_entity.type
_entity.pdbx_description
1 polymer ?
#
loop_
_entity_poly.entity_id
_entity_poly.type
_entity_poly.pdbx_seq_one_letter_code
_entity_poly.pdbx_strand_id
1 'polypeptide(L)'
;MAEHDQGEARRHGRLWRRVLAGLAICVALLIIFHRPILVAVGRQIALRYAAKQHLKIDFRLEGNPFSHLTARNFHAFPTGPSPIESIDIDQLYVDYDLLGFARHGLSRLFENVEARSARIVLNPSKAPLRTRPPRPQLKLPRFFPERVRLKNATLVVRNQPEDFVAEGVDLDLDPRHPGELRVEQLQLPSGDSWSRVSGQTSYTNKNLILRDLILSDQEQLRLLNVDASRIDANVLTLNLNCIIGGGQLSASAGLSETQSSLNAKVNLAAEKVRAESLNRFLVLPEDYLSGEIERLALNAAGVIDAPRTWSGTLSLDVSDVDRPEIHFDRGILEISAEQGRAVLRSADIVQDVNNFHFWGGIELPDKIGNFGRTPSGFEIAGTAPDLERLTAGTPVALTGSAQFTGRIDIVNAEITAALGVAAEPVGFSGGMIDKLNCTLRASKVIEAAGGPGSATPATTRKPWFADLRTAMDFDLTGIRYRDYIVDSAEGSLNGSDDTLGLDRLNLRRNQNELNVRGRYRLPAEVGKFASQPAEVDVALNAPEAGDFWVADSPQRVSGPLQLASQIQWKQGIASGQIWAFGANLRMRDLVFRQLSTQCSISNSIIYLNDFSATLNDTDFVNATGTLNLRRPHHYSGKVSANIANLSTLQPLLRASGNQNELAGAVRLSWEGSGDAQTFKNSGQLKLALEKGRYGNLQSLRANVDASYSPEGLDVPIIFFATSNMDFQAIARTKADMRPQRLGRRACPATTICELRVRLYFHSIYLEESRDQGCSHSVVWQSVCDISI
;
A
#
# COMPACT_ATOMS: atom_id res chain seq x y z
N MET A 1 16.69 113.48 42.50
CA MET A 1 17.12 112.25 41.83
C MET A 1 16.40 111.04 42.44
N ALA A 2 15.06 111.02 42.35
CA ALA A 2 14.25 109.93 42.87
C ALA A 2 12.83 109.99 42.22
N GLU A 3 12.68 109.77 40.88
CA GLU A 3 11.36 109.78 40.21
C GLU A 3 11.33 108.90 38.94
N HIS A 4 12.16 107.81 38.82
CA HIS A 4 12.17 106.99 37.58
C HIS A 4 11.98 105.46 37.81
N ASP A 5 11.59 104.99 39.01
CA ASP A 5 11.52 103.60 39.38
C ASP A 5 10.16 103.03 39.71
N GLN A 6 9.07 103.73 39.44
CA GLN A 6 7.67 103.23 39.67
C GLN A 6 6.93 102.78 38.38
N GLY A 7 7.50 102.91 37.16
CA GLY A 7 6.92 102.57 35.89
C GLY A 7 7.07 101.14 35.52
N GLU A 8 8.17 100.43 35.80
CA GLU A 8 8.47 99.06 35.39
C GLU A 8 7.77 98.01 36.22
N ALA A 9 7.60 98.20 37.53
CA ALA A 9 6.95 97.21 38.39
C ALA A 9 5.44 97.01 38.07
N ARG A 10 4.72 98.01 37.48
CA ARG A 10 3.31 97.91 37.07
C ARG A 10 3.15 97.16 35.68
N ARG A 11 4.09 97.12 34.79
CA ARG A 11 4.06 96.41 33.51
C ARG A 11 4.35 94.91 33.72
N HIS A 12 5.22 94.50 34.60
CA HIS A 12 5.50 93.09 34.90
C HIS A 12 4.34 92.41 35.62
N GLY A 13 3.64 93.05 36.49
CA GLY A 13 2.48 92.56 37.19
C GLY A 13 1.27 92.24 36.26
N ARG A 14 1.10 93.07 35.18
CA ARG A 14 0.05 92.81 34.20
C ARG A 14 0.40 91.62 33.23
N LEU A 15 1.65 91.42 32.87
CA LEU A 15 2.10 90.31 32.04
C LEU A 15 1.95 89.01 32.82
N TRP A 16 2.39 88.94 34.09
CA TRP A 16 2.24 87.76 34.92
C TRP A 16 0.79 87.38 35.18
N ARG A 17 -0.12 88.34 35.34
CA ARG A 17 -1.54 88.07 35.45
C ARG A 17 -2.16 87.51 34.15
N ARG A 18 -1.67 87.97 32.99
CA ARG A 18 -2.09 87.37 31.66
C ARG A 18 -1.50 85.99 31.46
N VAL A 19 -0.29 85.70 31.84
CA VAL A 19 0.32 84.42 31.82
C VAL A 19 -0.36 83.49 32.82
N LEU A 20 -0.64 83.89 34.02
CA LEU A 20 -1.40 83.10 35.01
C LEU A 20 -2.87 82.85 34.55
N ALA A 21 -3.51 83.87 33.97
CA ALA A 21 -4.85 83.71 33.41
C ALA A 21 -4.81 82.73 32.18
N GLY A 22 -3.79 82.84 31.33
CA GLY A 22 -3.61 81.95 30.25
C GLY A 22 -3.29 80.50 30.70
N LEU A 23 -2.46 80.37 31.72
CA LEU A 23 -2.19 79.09 32.37
C LEU A 23 -3.42 78.52 33.05
N ALA A 24 -4.23 79.35 33.75
CA ALA A 24 -5.50 78.92 34.35
C ALA A 24 -6.53 78.47 33.29
N ILE A 25 -6.61 79.20 32.17
CA ILE A 25 -7.44 78.79 31.02
C ILE A 25 -6.91 77.47 30.39
N CYS A 26 -5.59 77.31 30.19
CA CYS A 26 -5.02 76.06 29.71
C CYS A 26 -5.30 74.89 30.68
N VAL A 27 -5.14 75.14 32.00
CA VAL A 27 -5.48 74.10 33.00
C VAL A 27 -6.98 73.86 33.07
N ALA A 28 -7.84 74.88 32.95
CA ALA A 28 -9.30 74.68 32.86
C ALA A 28 -9.68 73.90 31.57
N LEU A 29 -9.10 74.22 30.43
CA LEU A 29 -9.29 73.52 29.20
C LEU A 29 -8.77 72.06 29.28
N LEU A 30 -7.61 71.88 29.93
CA LEU A 30 -7.04 70.55 30.19
C LEU A 30 -7.94 69.71 31.10
N ILE A 31 -8.53 70.39 32.16
CA ILE A 31 -9.53 69.78 33.06
C ILE A 31 -10.85 69.46 32.32
N ILE A 32 -11.30 70.29 31.40
CA ILE A 32 -12.54 70.06 30.64
C ILE A 32 -12.34 69.01 29.55
N PHE A 33 -11.22 69.04 28.84
CA PHE A 33 -10.94 68.19 27.71
C PHE A 33 -10.02 66.97 28.02
N HIS A 34 -9.66 66.78 29.32
CA HIS A 34 -8.76 65.65 29.69
C HIS A 34 -9.33 64.29 29.29
N ARG A 35 -10.65 64.10 29.42
CA ARG A 35 -11.27 62.83 29.08
C ARG A 35 -11.10 62.46 27.59
N PRO A 36 -11.53 63.26 26.59
CA PRO A 36 -11.37 62.93 25.17
C PRO A 36 -9.92 62.87 24.75
N ILE A 37 -9.00 63.70 25.35
CA ILE A 37 -7.56 63.65 25.03
C ILE A 37 -6.94 62.37 25.55
N LEU A 38 -7.22 61.96 26.79
CA LEU A 38 -6.68 60.71 27.35
C LEU A 38 -7.23 59.49 26.64
N VAL A 39 -8.50 59.45 26.24
CA VAL A 39 -9.11 58.41 25.45
C VAL A 39 -8.44 58.32 24.07
N ALA A 40 -8.21 59.47 23.42
CA ALA A 40 -7.51 59.49 22.11
C ALA A 40 -6.05 59.02 22.22
N VAL A 41 -5.34 59.43 23.29
CA VAL A 41 -3.97 58.97 23.58
C VAL A 41 -3.96 57.46 23.88
N GLY A 42 -4.92 56.97 24.68
CA GLY A 42 -5.08 55.57 24.99
C GLY A 42 -5.33 54.73 23.73
N ARG A 43 -6.22 55.22 22.84
CA ARG A 43 -6.44 54.61 21.52
C ARG A 43 -5.16 54.55 20.69
N GLN A 44 -4.38 55.64 20.64
CA GLN A 44 -3.14 55.69 19.86
C GLN A 44 -2.06 54.74 20.42
N ILE A 45 -1.98 54.61 21.75
CA ILE A 45 -1.08 53.63 22.39
C ILE A 45 -1.49 52.19 22.01
N ALA A 46 -2.77 51.88 22.11
CA ALA A 46 -3.30 50.57 21.73
C ALA A 46 -3.01 50.22 20.25
N LEU A 47 -3.23 51.20 19.34
CA LEU A 47 -2.90 51.02 17.91
C LEU A 47 -1.42 50.75 17.68
N ARG A 48 -0.52 51.51 18.38
CA ARG A 48 0.93 51.28 18.26
C ARG A 48 1.37 49.95 18.84
N TYR A 49 0.78 49.54 19.95
CA TYR A 49 1.07 48.24 20.57
C TYR A 49 0.64 47.09 19.68
N ALA A 50 -0.56 47.16 19.13
CA ALA A 50 -1.06 46.18 18.19
C ALA A 50 -0.19 46.06 16.91
N ALA A 51 0.23 47.21 16.37
CA ALA A 51 1.13 47.24 15.22
C ALA A 51 2.49 46.56 15.52
N LYS A 52 3.02 46.70 16.75
CA LYS A 52 4.22 45.98 17.19
C LYS A 52 4.02 44.47 17.26
N GLN A 53 2.78 44.01 17.48
CA GLN A 53 2.39 42.59 17.50
C GLN A 53 1.91 42.12 16.13
N HIS A 54 2.13 42.91 15.07
CA HIS A 54 1.66 42.57 13.70
C HIS A 54 0.14 42.44 13.60
N LEU A 55 -0.60 43.19 14.42
CA LEU A 55 -2.07 43.26 14.38
C LEU A 55 -2.51 44.65 13.92
N LYS A 56 -3.46 44.71 13.02
CA LYS A 56 -4.23 45.90 12.68
C LYS A 56 -5.52 45.83 13.46
N ILE A 57 -5.73 46.84 14.33
CA ILE A 57 -6.97 46.96 15.15
C ILE A 57 -7.75 48.20 14.75
N ASP A 58 -9.07 48.12 14.84
CA ASP A 58 -9.99 49.24 14.74
C ASP A 58 -11.03 49.12 15.82
N PHE A 59 -11.36 50.25 16.49
CA PHE A 59 -12.33 50.30 17.55
C PHE A 59 -12.66 51.74 17.92
N ARG A 60 -13.81 51.92 18.56
CA ARG A 60 -14.17 53.18 19.20
C ARG A 60 -13.95 53.06 20.71
N LEU A 61 -13.21 53.99 21.28
CA LEU A 61 -12.90 53.99 22.69
C LEU A 61 -13.74 55.08 23.41
N GLU A 62 -14.48 54.63 24.42
CA GLU A 62 -15.36 55.47 25.25
C GLU A 62 -15.07 55.22 26.74
N GLY A 63 -15.51 56.05 27.63
CA GLY A 63 -15.43 55.80 29.07
C GLY A 63 -14.68 56.85 29.84
N ASN A 64 -14.37 56.54 31.11
CA ASN A 64 -13.61 57.36 32.00
C ASN A 64 -12.15 56.86 32.09
N PRO A 65 -11.18 57.64 31.60
CA PRO A 65 -9.78 57.21 31.56
C PRO A 65 -9.13 57.04 32.94
N PHE A 66 -9.83 57.27 34.04
CA PHE A 66 -9.32 57.08 35.40
C PHE A 66 -9.88 55.83 36.11
N SER A 67 -10.90 55.18 35.55
CA SER A 67 -11.53 54.00 36.16
C SER A 67 -11.91 52.90 35.20
N HIS A 68 -12.48 53.24 34.06
CA HIS A 68 -12.97 52.25 33.10
C HIS A 68 -12.93 52.75 31.67
N LEU A 69 -12.68 51.86 30.75
CA LEU A 69 -12.75 52.06 29.28
C LEU A 69 -13.63 51.01 28.63
N THR A 70 -14.35 51.46 27.63
CA THR A 70 -15.16 50.58 26.78
C THR A 70 -14.71 50.72 25.33
N ALA A 71 -14.20 49.66 24.76
CA ALA A 71 -13.96 49.58 23.32
C ALA A 71 -15.21 48.99 22.64
N ARG A 72 -15.79 49.71 21.66
CA ARG A 72 -16.93 49.26 20.86
C ARG A 72 -16.48 48.93 19.46
N ASN A 73 -17.11 47.91 18.87
CA ASN A 73 -16.84 47.45 17.54
C ASN A 73 -15.32 47.20 17.35
N PHE A 74 -14.76 46.44 18.27
CA PHE A 74 -13.35 46.10 18.23
C PHE A 74 -13.12 45.02 17.19
N HIS A 75 -12.32 45.33 16.17
CA HIS A 75 -11.90 44.41 15.12
C HIS A 75 -10.38 44.33 15.09
N ALA A 76 -9.85 43.12 15.06
CA ALA A 76 -8.42 42.88 14.94
C ALA A 76 -8.11 41.85 13.86
N PHE A 77 -7.18 42.21 12.97
CA PHE A 77 -6.72 41.33 11.88
C PHE A 77 -5.19 41.30 11.88
N PRO A 78 -4.59 40.12 11.55
CA PRO A 78 -3.15 40.04 11.45
C PRO A 78 -2.65 40.78 10.19
N THR A 79 -1.48 41.40 10.27
CA THR A 79 -0.78 42.03 9.15
C THR A 79 0.32 41.16 8.56
N GLY A 80 0.47 39.92 9.05
CA GLY A 80 1.45 38.93 8.62
C GLY A 80 1.01 37.51 9.00
N PRO A 81 1.84 36.48 8.75
CA PRO A 81 1.52 35.10 9.15
C PRO A 81 1.26 35.01 10.65
N SER A 82 0.09 34.56 11.02
CA SER A 82 -0.40 34.53 12.40
C SER A 82 -1.40 33.39 12.58
N PRO A 83 -1.41 32.70 13.73
CA PRO A 83 -2.48 31.76 14.05
C PRO A 83 -3.83 32.44 14.33
N ILE A 84 -3.85 33.75 14.56
CA ILE A 84 -5.09 34.54 14.72
C ILE A 84 -5.56 34.93 13.32
N GLU A 85 -6.79 34.58 12.95
CA GLU A 85 -7.40 34.98 11.67
C GLU A 85 -8.21 36.24 11.81
N SER A 86 -9.09 36.32 12.83
CA SER A 86 -9.79 37.54 13.23
C SER A 86 -10.20 37.52 14.69
N ILE A 87 -10.36 38.72 15.28
CA ILE A 87 -11.00 38.94 16.58
C ILE A 87 -12.01 40.07 16.39
N ASP A 88 -13.27 39.79 16.60
CA ASP A 88 -14.36 40.71 16.50
C ASP A 88 -15.09 40.76 17.86
N ILE A 89 -15.23 41.91 18.49
CA ILE A 89 -15.87 42.09 19.80
C ILE A 89 -16.78 43.31 19.73
N ASP A 90 -18.06 43.13 19.96
CA ASP A 90 -19.01 44.24 19.92
C ASP A 90 -18.73 45.24 21.04
N GLN A 91 -18.50 44.71 22.24
CA GLN A 91 -18.20 45.55 23.41
C GLN A 91 -17.16 44.87 24.29
N LEU A 92 -16.03 45.53 24.48
CA LEU A 92 -14.99 45.15 25.44
C LEU A 92 -14.94 46.23 26.54
N TYR A 93 -15.36 45.86 27.74
CA TYR A 93 -15.34 46.72 28.92
C TYR A 93 -14.19 46.31 29.83
N VAL A 94 -13.43 47.29 30.28
CA VAL A 94 -12.25 47.12 31.15
C VAL A 94 -12.26 48.07 32.29
N ASP A 95 -12.35 47.58 33.53
CA ASP A 95 -12.10 48.34 34.76
C ASP A 95 -10.65 48.19 35.17
N TYR A 96 -10.07 49.30 35.62
CA TYR A 96 -8.70 49.29 36.09
C TYR A 96 -8.51 50.20 37.30
N ASP A 97 -7.62 49.78 38.21
CA ASP A 97 -7.25 50.53 39.42
C ASP A 97 -5.87 51.16 39.23
N LEU A 98 -5.84 52.46 38.95
CA LEU A 98 -4.61 53.29 38.88
C LEU A 98 -3.90 53.40 40.20
N LEU A 99 -4.61 53.38 41.33
CA LEU A 99 -4.01 53.45 42.67
C LEU A 99 -3.38 52.11 43.05
N GLY A 100 -4.05 51.04 42.75
CA GLY A 100 -3.50 49.66 42.85
C GLY A 100 -2.25 49.50 41.99
N PHE A 101 -2.30 50.00 40.75
CA PHE A 101 -1.13 50.02 39.86
C PHE A 101 0.04 50.80 40.48
N ALA A 102 -0.19 51.98 41.04
CA ALA A 102 0.87 52.77 41.64
C ALA A 102 1.52 52.08 42.85
N ARG A 103 0.76 51.25 43.58
CA ARG A 103 1.23 50.53 44.79
C ARG A 103 1.80 49.12 44.50
N HIS A 104 1.23 48.43 43.53
CA HIS A 104 1.51 47.00 43.32
C HIS A 104 1.96 46.67 41.90
N GLY A 105 2.12 47.68 41.04
CA GLY A 105 2.55 47.54 39.67
C GLY A 105 1.48 46.94 38.74
N LEU A 106 1.92 46.44 37.59
CA LEU A 106 1.06 45.95 36.50
C LEU A 106 0.16 44.78 36.90
N SER A 107 0.49 44.01 37.94
CA SER A 107 -0.25 42.85 38.38
C SER A 107 -1.65 43.13 38.92
N ARG A 108 -1.93 44.35 39.32
CA ARG A 108 -3.23 44.80 39.81
C ARG A 108 -3.83 45.97 39.02
N LEU A 109 -3.39 46.12 37.77
CA LEU A 109 -3.90 47.16 36.89
C LEU A 109 -5.35 46.93 36.46
N PHE A 110 -5.69 45.68 36.07
CA PHE A 110 -7.00 45.33 35.56
C PHE A 110 -7.82 44.60 36.62
N GLU A 111 -8.93 45.18 37.04
CA GLU A 111 -9.83 44.57 38.02
C GLU A 111 -10.89 43.71 37.34
N ASN A 112 -11.52 44.21 36.27
CA ASN A 112 -12.58 43.51 35.57
C ASN A 112 -12.44 43.70 34.06
N VAL A 113 -12.59 42.60 33.33
CA VAL A 113 -12.66 42.57 31.85
C VAL A 113 -13.93 41.85 31.45
N GLU A 114 -14.83 42.56 30.78
CA GLU A 114 -16.06 41.98 30.23
C GLU A 114 -16.08 42.15 28.72
N ALA A 115 -16.19 41.02 27.99
CA ALA A 115 -16.37 41.01 26.56
C ALA A 115 -17.78 40.49 26.21
N ARG A 116 -18.50 41.23 25.35
CA ARG A 116 -19.82 40.84 24.85
C ARG A 116 -19.80 40.64 23.36
N SER A 117 -20.45 39.56 22.90
CA SER A 117 -20.54 39.17 21.49
C SER A 117 -19.14 39.14 20.87
N ALA A 118 -18.23 38.42 21.50
CA ALA A 118 -16.86 38.21 20.99
C ALA A 118 -16.83 37.06 20.01
N ARG A 119 -16.25 37.27 18.82
CA ARG A 119 -15.95 36.21 17.87
C ARG A 119 -14.44 36.13 17.61
N ILE A 120 -13.85 35.03 17.98
CA ILE A 120 -12.40 34.76 17.81
C ILE A 120 -12.22 33.63 16.83
N VAL A 121 -11.52 33.89 15.74
CA VAL A 121 -11.20 32.89 14.73
C VAL A 121 -9.68 32.64 14.72
N LEU A 122 -9.30 31.42 15.03
CA LEU A 122 -7.92 30.94 15.02
C LEU A 122 -7.69 30.01 13.83
N ASN A 123 -6.54 30.14 13.20
CA ASN A 123 -6.12 29.26 12.11
C ASN A 123 -4.66 28.82 12.32
N PRO A 124 -4.44 27.69 12.99
CA PRO A 124 -3.09 27.18 13.28
C PRO A 124 -2.23 26.96 12.03
N SER A 125 -2.84 26.63 10.88
CA SER A 125 -2.12 26.38 9.64
C SER A 125 -1.45 27.63 9.03
N LYS A 126 -1.96 28.85 9.40
CA LYS A 126 -1.38 30.13 8.99
C LYS A 126 -0.28 30.62 9.93
N ALA A 127 0.08 29.84 10.95
CA ALA A 127 1.20 30.18 11.82
C ALA A 127 2.51 30.22 11.00
N PRO A 128 3.42 31.17 11.27
CA PRO A 128 4.69 31.24 10.53
C PRO A 128 5.50 29.97 10.73
N LEU A 129 5.96 29.37 9.64
CA LEU A 129 6.93 28.27 9.68
C LEU A 129 8.23 28.80 10.26
N ARG A 130 8.45 28.56 11.54
CA ARG A 130 9.67 29.00 12.21
C ARG A 130 10.81 28.04 11.89
N THR A 131 11.86 28.52 11.28
CA THR A 131 13.10 27.77 10.96
C THR A 131 13.84 27.28 12.20
N ARG A 132 13.55 27.83 13.37
CA ARG A 132 13.96 27.32 14.68
C ARG A 132 12.76 27.38 15.62
N PRO A 133 12.38 26.26 16.26
CA PRO A 133 11.38 26.34 17.32
C PRO A 133 11.87 27.36 18.37
N PRO A 134 11.05 28.32 18.76
CA PRO A 134 11.44 29.18 19.87
C PRO A 134 11.64 28.29 21.09
N ARG A 135 12.61 28.59 21.90
CA ARG A 135 12.72 27.92 23.21
C ARG A 135 11.38 28.08 23.89
N PRO A 136 10.73 26.99 24.30
CA PRO A 136 9.49 27.10 25.03
C PRO A 136 9.72 27.91 26.27
N GLN A 137 9.02 29.03 26.43
CA GLN A 137 9.09 29.89 27.58
C GLN A 137 7.69 30.02 28.17
N LEU A 138 7.55 29.73 29.45
CA LEU A 138 6.34 30.00 30.22
C LEU A 138 6.20 31.50 30.42
N LYS A 139 5.72 32.24 29.45
CA LYS A 139 5.38 33.66 29.57
C LYS A 139 3.89 33.82 29.50
N LEU A 140 3.25 33.91 30.66
CA LEU A 140 1.91 34.48 30.72
C LEU A 140 1.97 36.02 30.56
N PRO A 141 0.92 36.65 30.01
CA PRO A 141 0.79 38.09 30.00
C PRO A 141 0.94 38.61 31.40
N ARG A 142 1.79 39.66 31.59
CA ARG A 142 1.98 40.31 32.89
C ARG A 142 0.70 40.96 33.44
N PHE A 143 -0.35 41.01 32.62
CA PHE A 143 -1.66 41.58 32.90
C PHE A 143 -2.67 40.43 32.98
N PHE A 144 -3.03 40.04 34.18
CA PHE A 144 -4.11 39.08 34.36
C PHE A 144 -5.21 39.77 35.15
N PRO A 145 -6.42 39.97 34.57
CA PRO A 145 -7.51 40.64 35.27
C PRO A 145 -7.97 39.82 36.48
N GLU A 146 -8.41 40.52 37.55
CA GLU A 146 -8.96 39.80 38.72
C GLU A 146 -10.29 39.12 38.40
N ARG A 147 -11.10 39.74 37.51
CA ARG A 147 -12.39 39.20 37.06
C ARG A 147 -12.45 39.20 35.55
N VAL A 148 -12.96 38.10 35.00
CA VAL A 148 -13.19 37.94 33.55
C VAL A 148 -14.63 37.53 33.32
N ARG A 149 -15.33 38.23 32.44
CA ARG A 149 -16.68 37.86 31.97
C ARG A 149 -16.74 37.85 30.47
N LEU A 150 -17.17 36.71 29.94
CA LEU A 150 -17.53 36.58 28.52
C LEU A 150 -19.03 36.40 28.45
N LYS A 151 -19.69 37.13 27.55
CA LYS A 151 -21.11 36.95 27.26
C LYS A 151 -21.34 36.79 25.78
N ASN A 152 -21.98 35.68 25.42
CA ASN A 152 -22.26 35.30 24.03
C ASN A 152 -21.00 35.36 23.17
N ALA A 153 -19.94 34.68 23.60
CA ALA A 153 -18.70 34.61 22.84
C ALA A 153 -18.71 33.38 21.89
N THR A 154 -18.06 33.52 20.74
CA THR A 154 -17.86 32.44 19.76
C THR A 154 -16.37 32.25 19.54
N LEU A 155 -15.90 31.01 19.70
CA LEU A 155 -14.53 30.59 19.38
C LEU A 155 -14.57 29.63 18.22
N VAL A 156 -13.85 29.95 17.16
CA VAL A 156 -13.67 29.08 16.00
C VAL A 156 -12.19 28.77 15.82
N VAL A 157 -11.81 27.49 15.81
CA VAL A 157 -10.46 27.05 15.47
C VAL A 157 -10.54 26.26 14.19
N ARG A 158 -9.95 26.82 13.12
CA ARG A 158 -9.91 26.19 11.80
C ARG A 158 -9.14 24.88 11.86
N ASN A 159 -9.77 23.81 11.46
CA ASN A 159 -9.17 22.48 11.43
C ASN A 159 -9.69 21.68 10.23
N GLN A 160 -9.21 20.46 10.05
CA GLN A 160 -9.71 19.50 9.07
C GLN A 160 -10.07 18.19 9.83
N PRO A 161 -11.15 17.49 9.48
CA PRO A 161 -12.11 17.76 8.39
C PRO A 161 -13.06 18.95 8.65
N GLU A 162 -13.36 19.25 9.93
CA GLU A 162 -14.24 20.35 10.31
C GLU A 162 -13.58 21.30 11.32
N ASP A 163 -14.17 22.48 11.50
CA ASP A 163 -13.68 23.45 12.47
C ASP A 163 -14.11 23.06 13.91
N PHE A 164 -13.27 23.32 14.90
CA PHE A 164 -13.73 23.37 16.28
C PHE A 164 -14.51 24.67 16.49
N VAL A 165 -15.73 24.56 16.97
CA VAL A 165 -16.61 25.70 17.19
C VAL A 165 -17.24 25.65 18.61
N ALA A 166 -17.11 26.72 19.36
CA ALA A 166 -17.86 26.93 20.60
C ALA A 166 -18.66 28.22 20.45
N GLU A 167 -19.97 28.11 20.38
CA GLU A 167 -20.88 29.22 20.18
C GLU A 167 -21.68 29.52 21.46
N GLY A 168 -22.07 30.80 21.67
CA GLY A 168 -22.86 31.22 22.79
C GLY A 168 -22.16 30.98 24.14
N VAL A 169 -20.84 31.24 24.18
CA VAL A 169 -20.03 31.00 25.39
C VAL A 169 -20.29 32.10 26.39
N ASP A 170 -20.91 31.76 27.50
CA ASP A 170 -20.99 32.60 28.70
C ASP A 170 -20.02 32.05 29.75
N LEU A 171 -19.11 32.89 30.22
CA LEU A 171 -18.10 32.54 31.23
C LEU A 171 -18.02 33.66 32.30
N ASP A 172 -18.19 33.30 33.55
CA ASP A 172 -17.97 34.19 34.69
C ASP A 172 -16.83 33.64 35.56
N LEU A 173 -15.77 34.42 35.68
CA LEU A 173 -14.62 34.13 36.52
C LEU A 173 -14.48 35.26 37.53
N ASP A 174 -14.97 35.06 38.76
CA ASP A 174 -14.91 36.01 39.87
C ASP A 174 -14.30 35.34 41.12
N PRO A 175 -13.21 35.89 41.70
CA PRO A 175 -12.59 35.28 42.86
C PRO A 175 -13.47 35.32 44.13
N ARG A 176 -14.57 36.10 44.12
CA ARG A 176 -15.45 36.31 45.27
C ARG A 176 -16.58 35.31 45.40
N HIS A 177 -16.96 34.67 44.28
CA HIS A 177 -18.03 33.70 44.23
C HIS A 177 -17.80 32.65 43.10
N PRO A 178 -18.35 31.47 43.24
CA PRO A 178 -18.38 30.50 42.14
C PRO A 178 -19.07 31.08 40.90
N GLY A 179 -18.49 30.93 39.76
CA GLY A 179 -19.08 31.30 38.46
C GLY A 179 -19.61 30.09 37.68
N GLU A 180 -20.03 30.34 36.47
CA GLU A 180 -20.57 29.33 35.58
C GLU A 180 -19.98 29.48 34.18
N LEU A 181 -19.72 28.37 33.52
CA LEU A 181 -19.49 28.28 32.10
C LEU A 181 -20.73 27.70 31.44
N ARG A 182 -21.26 28.38 30.45
CA ARG A 182 -22.32 27.89 29.56
C ARG A 182 -21.87 27.99 28.14
N VAL A 183 -22.12 26.97 27.32
CA VAL A 183 -21.87 26.97 25.91
C VAL A 183 -23.14 26.49 25.22
N GLU A 184 -23.71 27.31 24.32
CA GLU A 184 -24.95 26.96 23.62
C GLU A 184 -24.74 25.82 22.66
N GLN A 185 -23.63 25.84 21.90
CA GLN A 185 -23.26 24.81 20.99
C GLN A 185 -21.74 24.62 21.01
N LEU A 186 -21.31 23.38 21.20
CA LEU A 186 -19.89 22.93 21.11
C LEU A 186 -19.78 21.93 20.00
N GLN A 187 -18.93 22.18 19.01
CA GLN A 187 -18.65 21.28 17.88
C GLN A 187 -17.17 20.93 17.85
N LEU A 188 -16.87 19.63 17.75
CA LEU A 188 -15.50 19.15 17.56
C LEU A 188 -15.14 19.03 16.06
N PRO A 189 -13.84 19.00 15.74
CA PRO A 189 -13.40 18.75 14.36
C PRO A 189 -13.79 17.40 13.77
N SER A 190 -14.23 16.46 14.59
CA SER A 190 -14.85 15.19 14.16
C SER A 190 -16.26 15.33 13.60
N GLY A 191 -16.89 16.50 13.75
CA GLY A 191 -18.31 16.74 13.40
C GLY A 191 -19.28 16.53 14.57
N ASP A 192 -18.84 15.92 15.67
CA ASP A 192 -19.67 15.76 16.87
C ASP A 192 -20.02 17.10 17.50
N SER A 193 -21.25 17.24 17.96
CA SER A 193 -21.73 18.48 18.56
C SER A 193 -22.62 18.24 19.77
N TRP A 194 -22.48 19.10 20.76
CA TRP A 194 -23.32 19.14 21.97
C TRP A 194 -23.97 20.49 22.13
N SER A 195 -25.21 20.52 22.58
CA SER A 195 -25.98 21.74 22.85
C SER A 195 -26.18 21.91 24.34
N ARG A 196 -26.16 23.19 24.79
CA ARG A 196 -26.43 23.60 26.19
C ARG A 196 -25.50 22.95 27.21
N VAL A 197 -24.22 22.95 26.90
CA VAL A 197 -23.16 22.47 27.81
C VAL A 197 -22.97 23.48 28.94
N SER A 198 -22.97 23.01 30.19
CA SER A 198 -22.78 23.90 31.36
C SER A 198 -21.87 23.23 32.40
N GLY A 199 -21.14 24.08 33.14
CA GLY A 199 -20.24 23.66 34.22
C GLY A 199 -19.99 24.78 35.22
N GLN A 200 -19.53 24.41 36.42
CA GLN A 200 -19.19 25.35 37.47
C GLN A 200 -17.77 25.83 37.32
N THR A 201 -17.52 27.12 37.50
CA THR A 201 -16.20 27.74 37.47
C THR A 201 -15.83 28.30 38.84
N SER A 202 -14.56 28.17 39.17
CA SER A 202 -13.99 28.84 40.34
C SER A 202 -12.65 29.45 39.94
N TYR A 203 -12.44 30.70 40.23
CA TYR A 203 -11.21 31.40 39.89
C TYR A 203 -10.70 32.17 41.10
N THR A 204 -9.53 31.79 41.55
CA THR A 204 -8.90 32.42 42.73
C THR A 204 -7.38 32.37 42.60
N ASN A 205 -6.70 33.53 42.79
CA ASN A 205 -5.25 33.61 42.79
C ASN A 205 -4.58 32.94 41.56
N LYS A 206 -5.05 33.26 40.36
CA LYS A 206 -4.59 32.68 39.08
C LYS A 206 -4.79 31.15 38.99
N ASN A 207 -5.64 30.58 39.80
CA ASN A 207 -6.05 29.20 39.77
C ASN A 207 -7.46 29.10 39.18
N LEU A 208 -7.61 28.46 38.02
CA LEU A 208 -8.88 28.25 37.35
C LEU A 208 -9.30 26.80 37.57
N ILE A 209 -10.47 26.61 38.12
CA ILE A 209 -11.11 25.33 38.31
C ILE A 209 -12.44 25.32 37.56
N LEU A 210 -12.59 24.35 36.66
CA LEU A 210 -13.84 24.02 35.99
C LEU A 210 -14.30 22.66 36.50
N ARG A 211 -15.57 22.54 36.89
CA ARG A 211 -16.15 21.32 37.43
C ARG A 211 -17.47 21.02 36.76
N ASP A 212 -17.76 19.71 36.72
CA ASP A 212 -19.08 19.17 36.37
C ASP A 212 -19.60 19.70 35.03
N LEU A 213 -18.69 19.76 34.00
CA LEU A 213 -19.08 20.06 32.63
C LEU A 213 -19.63 18.77 32.01
N ILE A 214 -20.94 18.69 31.78
CA ILE A 214 -21.61 17.52 31.23
C ILE A 214 -21.83 17.75 29.74
N LEU A 215 -21.25 16.88 28.93
CA LEU A 215 -21.46 16.81 27.48
C LEU A 215 -22.55 15.80 27.15
N SER A 216 -22.44 14.58 27.71
CA SER A 216 -23.41 13.50 27.62
C SER A 216 -23.35 12.63 28.88
N ASP A 217 -24.19 11.57 28.96
CA ASP A 217 -24.13 10.63 30.07
C ASP A 217 -22.81 9.87 30.16
N GLN A 218 -22.13 9.71 29.02
CA GLN A 218 -20.85 9.00 28.90
C GLN A 218 -19.63 9.91 28.78
N GLU A 219 -19.83 11.21 28.66
CA GLU A 219 -18.77 12.22 28.46
C GLU A 219 -18.97 13.38 29.43
N GLN A 220 -18.11 13.45 30.44
CA GLN A 220 -18.21 14.45 31.48
C GLN A 220 -16.81 14.93 31.87
N LEU A 221 -16.60 16.20 31.94
CA LEU A 221 -15.43 16.81 32.59
C LEU A 221 -15.75 17.05 34.07
N ARG A 222 -15.29 16.14 34.93
CA ARG A 222 -15.51 16.28 36.40
C ARG A 222 -14.69 17.37 37.01
N LEU A 223 -13.43 17.51 36.55
CA LEU A 223 -12.51 18.50 37.07
C LEU A 223 -11.49 18.88 36.02
N LEU A 224 -11.35 20.14 35.73
CA LEU A 224 -10.17 20.73 35.09
C LEU A 224 -9.65 21.82 36.05
N ASN A 225 -8.42 21.66 36.53
CA ASN A 225 -7.74 22.61 37.37
C ASN A 225 -6.47 23.12 36.69
N VAL A 226 -6.41 24.39 36.36
CA VAL A 226 -5.23 25.07 35.78
C VAL A 226 -4.69 26.03 36.84
N ASP A 227 -3.66 25.63 37.56
CA ASP A 227 -3.01 26.40 38.59
C ASP A 227 -1.79 27.14 38.05
N ALA A 228 -1.98 28.45 37.82
CA ALA A 228 -0.95 29.40 37.47
C ALA A 228 -0.56 30.31 38.63
N SER A 229 -0.90 30.00 39.89
CA SER A 229 -0.58 30.78 41.09
C SER A 229 0.93 30.98 41.25
N ARG A 230 1.73 30.03 40.77
CA ARG A 230 3.20 30.04 40.82
C ARG A 230 3.86 30.42 39.50
N ILE A 231 3.13 31.04 38.58
CA ILE A 231 3.65 31.40 37.25
C ILE A 231 4.82 32.39 37.32
N ASP A 232 4.83 33.24 38.35
CA ASP A 232 5.94 34.17 38.59
C ASP A 232 7.24 33.41 38.95
N ALA A 233 7.12 32.17 39.43
CA ALA A 233 8.21 31.23 39.65
C ALA A 233 8.41 30.28 38.44
N ASN A 234 7.78 30.57 37.29
CA ASN A 234 7.79 29.77 36.08
C ASN A 234 7.27 28.34 36.30
N VAL A 235 6.25 28.18 37.12
CA VAL A 235 5.59 26.88 37.39
C VAL A 235 4.12 26.96 37.01
N LEU A 236 3.67 26.02 36.22
CA LEU A 236 2.28 25.81 35.82
C LEU A 236 1.89 24.36 36.09
N THR A 237 0.73 24.12 36.73
CA THR A 237 0.19 22.78 36.91
C THR A 237 -1.20 22.65 36.31
N LEU A 238 -1.50 21.52 35.74
CA LEU A 238 -2.78 21.17 35.16
C LEU A 238 -3.21 19.81 35.73
N ASN A 239 -4.46 19.72 36.21
CA ASN A 239 -5.10 18.49 36.63
C ASN A 239 -6.44 18.34 35.89
N LEU A 240 -6.63 17.19 35.29
CA LEU A 240 -7.81 16.81 34.53
C LEU A 240 -8.40 15.53 35.12
N ASN A 241 -9.72 15.48 35.28
CA ASN A 241 -10.46 14.27 35.57
C ASN A 241 -11.74 14.28 34.75
N CYS A 242 -11.95 13.31 33.92
CA CYS A 242 -13.13 13.21 33.08
C CYS A 242 -13.62 11.77 32.94
N ILE A 243 -14.85 11.64 32.48
CA ILE A 243 -15.43 10.40 31.97
C ILE A 243 -15.44 10.51 30.45
N ILE A 244 -14.94 9.51 29.78
CA ILE A 244 -14.94 9.42 28.31
C ILE A 244 -15.33 8.00 27.95
N GLY A 245 -16.39 7.84 27.14
CA GLY A 245 -16.90 6.51 26.74
C GLY A 245 -17.33 5.64 27.91
N GLY A 246 -17.78 6.26 29.00
CA GLY A 246 -18.18 5.56 30.23
C GLY A 246 -17.02 5.23 31.18
N GLY A 247 -15.76 5.31 30.72
CA GLY A 247 -14.57 5.08 31.53
C GLY A 247 -14.03 6.36 32.18
N GLN A 248 -13.07 6.19 33.08
CA GLN A 248 -12.43 7.31 33.79
C GLN A 248 -11.08 7.63 33.17
N LEU A 249 -10.82 8.91 32.98
CA LEU A 249 -9.51 9.43 32.56
C LEU A 249 -9.06 10.51 33.52
N SER A 250 -7.87 10.37 34.07
CA SER A 250 -7.22 11.36 34.90
C SER A 250 -5.87 11.73 34.35
N ALA A 251 -5.57 13.03 34.31
CA ALA A 251 -4.29 13.52 33.86
C ALA A 251 -3.77 14.62 34.80
N SER A 252 -2.48 14.61 35.08
CA SER A 252 -1.81 15.72 35.72
C SER A 252 -0.55 16.09 34.96
N ALA A 253 -0.34 17.37 34.71
CA ALA A 253 0.84 17.89 34.06
C ALA A 253 1.42 19.06 34.88
N GLY A 254 2.72 18.98 35.14
CA GLY A 254 3.47 20.07 35.78
C GLY A 254 4.54 20.59 34.81
N LEU A 255 4.56 21.87 34.55
CA LEU A 255 5.58 22.54 33.74
C LEU A 255 6.40 23.44 34.63
N SER A 256 7.71 23.39 34.56
CA SER A 256 8.62 24.27 35.30
C SER A 256 9.79 24.70 34.43
N GLU A 257 10.07 26.00 34.38
CA GLU A 257 11.20 26.55 33.64
C GLU A 257 12.38 26.75 34.58
N THR A 258 13.52 26.16 34.23
CA THR A 258 14.77 26.31 34.99
C THR A 258 15.88 26.81 34.05
N GLN A 259 16.44 27.98 34.36
CA GLN A 259 17.57 28.66 33.66
C GLN A 259 17.54 28.72 32.13
N SER A 260 17.02 27.79 31.40
CA SER A 260 16.84 27.77 29.93
C SER A 260 16.15 26.53 29.42
N SER A 261 15.66 25.65 30.29
CA SER A 261 15.00 24.40 29.95
C SER A 261 13.59 24.34 30.53
N LEU A 262 12.64 23.86 29.76
CA LEU A 262 11.28 23.63 30.22
C LEU A 262 11.14 22.15 30.60
N ASN A 263 11.02 21.88 31.90
CA ASN A 263 10.79 20.57 32.46
C ASN A 263 9.29 20.28 32.46
N ALA A 264 8.92 19.09 32.08
CA ALA A 264 7.57 18.58 32.17
C ALA A 264 7.52 17.34 33.09
N LYS A 265 6.45 17.21 33.85
CA LYS A 265 6.08 16.00 34.56
C LYS A 265 4.63 15.71 34.18
N VAL A 266 4.38 14.54 33.67
CA VAL A 266 3.08 14.12 33.20
C VAL A 266 2.71 12.79 33.87
N ASN A 267 1.50 12.73 34.44
CA ASN A 267 0.89 11.50 34.86
C ASN A 267 -0.47 11.41 34.15
N LEU A 268 -0.72 10.27 33.52
CA LEU A 268 -1.99 9.99 32.85
C LEU A 268 -2.44 8.59 33.28
N ALA A 269 -3.69 8.48 33.67
CA ALA A 269 -4.32 7.20 33.98
C ALA A 269 -5.70 7.15 33.32
N ALA A 270 -6.02 6.02 32.73
CA ALA A 270 -7.35 5.75 32.20
C ALA A 270 -7.78 4.32 32.58
N GLU A 271 -9.07 4.14 32.86
CA GLU A 271 -9.66 2.87 33.22
C GLU A 271 -11.02 2.72 32.51
N LYS A 272 -11.21 1.61 31.80
CA LYS A 272 -12.44 1.24 31.09
C LYS A 272 -12.94 2.29 30.09
N VAL A 273 -12.01 2.85 29.32
CA VAL A 273 -12.31 3.86 28.30
C VAL A 273 -12.53 3.20 26.95
N ARG A 274 -13.68 3.41 26.32
CA ARG A 274 -13.95 2.93 24.97
C ARG A 274 -13.11 3.70 23.95
N ALA A 275 -12.41 2.97 23.09
CA ALA A 275 -11.50 3.54 22.09
C ALA A 275 -12.25 4.37 21.05
N GLU A 276 -13.48 4.00 20.67
CA GLU A 276 -14.32 4.76 19.74
C GLU A 276 -14.59 6.17 20.22
N SER A 277 -14.78 6.34 21.55
CA SER A 277 -14.99 7.67 22.13
C SER A 277 -13.75 8.54 22.00
N LEU A 278 -12.55 7.95 21.99
CA LEU A 278 -11.31 8.70 21.77
C LEU A 278 -11.16 9.14 20.31
N ASN A 279 -11.67 8.38 19.34
CA ASN A 279 -11.61 8.73 17.92
C ASN A 279 -12.20 10.12 17.66
N ARG A 280 -13.27 10.47 18.36
CA ARG A 280 -13.93 11.79 18.28
C ARG A 280 -13.00 12.93 18.72
N PHE A 281 -12.31 12.76 19.84
CA PHE A 281 -11.41 13.77 20.38
C PHE A 281 -10.06 13.84 19.63
N LEU A 282 -9.61 12.73 19.05
CA LEU A 282 -8.36 12.64 18.29
C LEU A 282 -8.53 12.93 16.80
N VAL A 283 -9.77 13.20 16.35
CA VAL A 283 -10.10 13.47 14.93
C VAL A 283 -9.69 12.30 14.02
N LEU A 284 -9.88 11.09 14.49
CA LEU A 284 -9.68 9.87 13.73
C LEU A 284 -11.01 9.45 13.07
N PRO A 285 -10.98 8.70 11.94
CA PRO A 285 -12.20 8.12 11.38
C PRO A 285 -12.97 7.32 12.43
N GLU A 286 -14.32 7.33 12.39
CA GLU A 286 -15.15 6.66 13.41
C GLU A 286 -14.77 5.19 13.62
N ASP A 287 -14.44 4.47 12.54
CA ASP A 287 -14.10 3.05 12.57
C ASP A 287 -12.58 2.81 12.68
N TYR A 288 -11.78 3.82 13.02
CA TYR A 288 -10.34 3.68 13.04
C TYR A 288 -9.83 2.79 14.17
N LEU A 289 -10.39 2.96 15.37
CA LEU A 289 -10.12 2.14 16.55
C LEU A 289 -11.46 1.83 17.23
N SER A 290 -11.72 0.56 17.50
CA SER A 290 -12.76 0.11 18.40
C SER A 290 -12.13 -0.79 19.46
N GLY A 291 -12.80 -0.95 20.60
CA GLY A 291 -12.31 -1.73 21.73
C GLY A 291 -12.31 -0.95 23.03
N GLU A 292 -11.76 -1.55 24.08
CA GLU A 292 -11.74 -0.96 25.42
C GLU A 292 -10.30 -0.83 25.94
N ILE A 293 -9.97 0.35 26.45
CA ILE A 293 -8.76 0.56 27.25
C ILE A 293 -9.10 0.16 28.68
N GLU A 294 -8.75 -1.06 29.04
CA GLU A 294 -8.97 -1.58 30.40
C GLU A 294 -8.16 -0.78 31.41
N ARG A 295 -6.93 -0.49 31.06
CA ARG A 295 -6.02 0.29 31.91
C ARG A 295 -4.94 0.99 31.10
N LEU A 296 -4.73 2.27 31.39
CA LEU A 296 -3.59 3.03 30.92
C LEU A 296 -2.96 3.73 32.14
N ALA A 297 -1.66 3.60 32.30
CA ALA A 297 -0.89 4.35 33.29
C ALA A 297 0.39 4.87 32.66
N LEU A 298 0.54 6.18 32.58
CA LEU A 298 1.73 6.88 32.11
C LEU A 298 2.24 7.78 33.21
N ASN A 299 3.50 7.61 33.56
CA ASN A 299 4.24 8.53 34.41
C ASN A 299 5.51 8.92 33.66
N ALA A 300 5.72 10.19 33.40
CA ALA A 300 6.90 10.64 32.68
C ALA A 300 7.37 12.00 33.19
N ALA A 301 8.68 12.19 33.26
CA ALA A 301 9.28 13.46 33.63
C ALA A 301 10.58 13.67 32.84
N GLY A 302 10.80 14.92 32.38
CA GLY A 302 12.00 15.26 31.62
C GLY A 302 11.94 16.66 31.03
N VAL A 303 12.98 17.03 30.30
CA VAL A 303 13.04 18.29 29.53
C VAL A 303 12.35 18.09 28.19
N ILE A 304 11.41 18.97 27.84
CA ILE A 304 10.56 18.80 26.63
C ILE A 304 11.38 18.61 25.37
N ASP A 305 12.43 19.40 25.17
CA ASP A 305 13.25 19.38 23.94
C ASP A 305 14.39 18.36 23.96
N ALA A 306 14.59 17.67 25.09
CA ALA A 306 15.71 16.74 25.30
C ALA A 306 15.21 15.35 25.73
N PRO A 307 14.76 14.51 24.79
CA PRO A 307 14.24 13.15 25.09
C PRO A 307 15.14 12.31 25.99
N ARG A 308 16.47 12.45 25.87
CA ARG A 308 17.44 11.73 26.67
C ARG A 308 17.31 11.95 28.19
N THR A 309 16.68 13.06 28.59
CA THR A 309 16.45 13.37 30.01
C THR A 309 15.17 12.76 30.57
N TRP A 310 14.33 12.19 29.70
CA TRP A 310 13.04 11.63 30.11
C TRP A 310 13.23 10.33 30.89
N SER A 311 12.52 10.23 31.99
CA SER A 311 12.35 9.03 32.77
C SER A 311 10.87 8.80 33.04
N GLY A 312 10.47 7.52 33.09
CA GLY A 312 9.07 7.20 33.36
C GLY A 312 8.68 5.80 32.96
N THR A 313 7.39 5.52 33.09
CA THR A 313 6.78 4.22 32.75
C THR A 313 5.47 4.44 32.01
N LEU A 314 5.19 3.60 31.05
CA LEU A 314 3.90 3.46 30.36
C LEU A 314 3.44 2.01 30.51
N SER A 315 2.24 1.80 31.01
CA SER A 315 1.55 0.52 31.01
C SER A 315 0.19 0.72 30.34
N LEU A 316 -0.12 -0.11 29.35
CA LEU A 316 -1.38 -0.09 28.62
C LEU A 316 -1.91 -1.53 28.54
N ASP A 317 -3.19 -1.69 28.86
CA ASP A 317 -3.94 -2.94 28.70
C ASP A 317 -5.23 -2.60 27.91
N VAL A 318 -5.42 -3.23 26.75
CA VAL A 318 -6.55 -3.01 25.86
C VAL A 318 -7.21 -4.34 25.53
N SER A 319 -8.52 -4.33 25.38
CA SER A 319 -9.31 -5.50 24.99
C SER A 319 -10.21 -5.19 23.80
N ASP A 320 -10.61 -6.25 23.09
CA ASP A 320 -11.57 -6.23 21.99
C ASP A 320 -11.26 -5.18 20.92
N VAL A 321 -9.98 -5.09 20.53
CA VAL A 321 -9.54 -4.13 19.52
C VAL A 321 -9.93 -4.63 18.14
N ASP A 322 -10.81 -3.91 17.49
CA ASP A 322 -11.33 -4.23 16.18
C ASP A 322 -10.95 -3.14 15.18
N ARG A 323 -10.37 -3.57 14.06
CA ARG A 323 -10.06 -2.75 12.89
C ARG A 323 -10.64 -3.45 11.66
N PRO A 324 -10.92 -2.74 10.57
CA PRO A 324 -11.48 -3.35 9.36
C PRO A 324 -10.70 -4.58 8.84
N GLU A 325 -9.41 -4.66 9.14
CA GLU A 325 -8.52 -5.71 8.63
C GLU A 325 -7.89 -6.57 9.73
N ILE A 326 -7.99 -6.18 11.01
CA ILE A 326 -7.30 -6.85 12.13
C ILE A 326 -8.17 -6.78 13.38
N HIS A 327 -8.48 -7.93 13.93
CA HIS A 327 -9.12 -8.06 15.25
C HIS A 327 -8.14 -8.72 16.22
N PHE A 328 -8.02 -8.23 17.46
CA PHE A 328 -7.33 -8.92 18.54
C PHE A 328 -8.04 -8.71 19.87
N ASP A 329 -8.06 -9.77 20.68
CA ASP A 329 -8.84 -9.81 21.92
C ASP A 329 -8.19 -9.03 23.05
N ARG A 330 -6.85 -9.01 23.10
CA ARG A 330 -6.10 -8.31 24.15
C ARG A 330 -4.74 -7.86 23.68
N GLY A 331 -4.36 -6.65 24.10
CA GLY A 331 -3.02 -6.08 23.93
C GLY A 331 -2.50 -5.53 25.26
N ILE A 332 -1.31 -5.95 25.68
CA ILE A 332 -0.62 -5.43 26.87
C ILE A 332 0.68 -4.79 26.40
N LEU A 333 0.98 -3.57 26.87
CA LEU A 333 2.20 -2.86 26.54
C LEU A 333 2.84 -2.30 27.80
N GLU A 334 4.12 -2.60 28.02
CA GLU A 334 4.92 -2.06 29.12
C GLU A 334 6.21 -1.41 28.61
N ILE A 335 6.34 -0.11 28.82
CA ILE A 335 7.54 0.65 28.46
C ILE A 335 8.10 1.32 29.71
N SER A 336 9.42 1.31 29.86
CA SER A 336 10.13 2.11 30.86
C SER A 336 11.21 2.95 30.19
N ALA A 337 11.39 4.18 30.66
CA ALA A 337 12.45 5.08 30.22
C ALA A 337 13.27 5.51 31.41
N GLU A 338 14.58 5.32 31.33
CA GLU A 338 15.51 5.71 32.36
C GLU A 338 16.94 5.88 31.81
N GLN A 339 17.68 6.82 32.33
CA GLN A 339 19.10 7.06 31.99
C GLN A 339 19.36 7.22 30.47
N GLY A 340 18.44 7.86 29.75
CA GLY A 340 18.57 8.08 28.31
C GLY A 340 18.25 6.87 27.45
N ARG A 341 17.62 5.85 27.99
CA ARG A 341 17.16 4.67 27.26
C ARG A 341 15.69 4.40 27.53
N ALA A 342 14.91 4.14 26.50
CA ALA A 342 13.56 3.59 26.62
C ALA A 342 13.58 2.10 26.29
N VAL A 343 12.96 1.28 27.14
CA VAL A 343 12.89 -0.17 27.02
C VAL A 343 11.44 -0.58 26.93
N LEU A 344 11.09 -1.22 25.84
CA LEU A 344 9.87 -2.01 25.71
C LEU A 344 10.11 -3.32 26.46
N ARG A 345 9.55 -3.44 27.67
CA ARG A 345 9.69 -4.64 28.51
C ARG A 345 8.89 -5.79 27.95
N SER A 346 7.64 -5.51 27.59
CA SER A 346 6.77 -6.41 26.90
C SER A 346 5.74 -5.64 26.08
N ALA A 347 5.37 -6.20 24.93
CA ALA A 347 4.12 -5.90 24.25
C ALA A 347 3.54 -7.25 23.81
N ASP A 348 2.47 -7.65 24.46
CA ASP A 348 1.81 -8.93 24.23
C ASP A 348 0.51 -8.68 23.50
N ILE A 349 0.32 -9.33 22.36
CA ILE A 349 -0.91 -9.26 21.56
C ILE A 349 -1.48 -10.67 21.48
N VAL A 350 -2.74 -10.81 21.87
CA VAL A 350 -3.50 -12.07 21.84
C VAL A 350 -4.64 -11.91 20.83
N GLN A 351 -4.70 -12.83 19.88
CA GLN A 351 -5.79 -12.95 18.92
C GLN A 351 -6.32 -14.38 18.98
N ASP A 352 -7.37 -14.60 19.76
CA ASP A 352 -7.90 -15.92 20.05
C ASP A 352 -6.81 -16.85 20.62
N VAL A 353 -6.34 -17.81 19.82
CA VAL A 353 -5.25 -18.74 20.18
C VAL A 353 -3.87 -18.26 19.74
N ASN A 354 -3.81 -17.20 18.92
CA ASN A 354 -2.57 -16.62 18.41
C ASN A 354 -1.96 -15.65 19.42
N ASN A 355 -0.68 -15.76 19.66
CA ASN A 355 0.04 -14.92 20.61
C ASN A 355 1.31 -14.34 20.00
N PHE A 356 1.52 -13.04 20.20
CA PHE A 356 2.71 -12.32 19.75
C PHE A 356 3.30 -11.54 20.89
N HIS A 357 4.58 -11.66 21.08
CA HIS A 357 5.36 -10.99 22.09
C HIS A 357 6.45 -10.15 21.47
N PHE A 358 6.53 -8.87 21.85
CA PHE A 358 7.51 -7.91 21.37
C PHE A 358 8.29 -7.35 22.57
N TRP A 359 9.60 -7.19 22.42
CA TRP A 359 10.45 -6.54 23.41
C TRP A 359 11.61 -5.82 22.73
N GLY A 360 12.30 -4.96 23.46
CA GLY A 360 13.42 -4.24 22.87
C GLY A 360 13.73 -2.93 23.56
N GLY A 361 14.41 -2.05 22.86
CA GLY A 361 14.73 -0.75 23.40
C GLY A 361 15.33 0.20 22.37
N ILE A 362 15.30 1.48 22.73
CA ILE A 362 15.85 2.57 21.95
C ILE A 362 16.66 3.50 22.86
N GLU A 363 17.80 3.97 22.40
CA GLU A 363 18.48 5.09 23.01
C GLU A 363 17.69 6.37 22.74
N LEU A 364 17.43 7.15 23.78
CA LEU A 364 16.73 8.42 23.64
C LEU A 364 17.69 9.48 23.09
N PRO A 365 17.34 10.17 22.01
CA PRO A 365 18.21 11.17 21.42
C PRO A 365 18.25 12.46 22.24
N ASP A 366 19.28 13.25 22.05
CA ASP A 366 19.35 14.60 22.65
C ASP A 366 18.31 15.55 22.09
N LYS A 367 17.75 15.29 20.88
CA LYS A 367 16.71 16.11 20.23
C LYS A 367 15.65 15.22 19.57
N ILE A 368 14.40 15.64 19.62
CA ILE A 368 13.24 14.93 19.07
C ILE A 368 13.45 14.53 17.59
N GLY A 369 14.03 15.39 16.75
CA GLY A 369 14.24 15.10 15.33
C GLY A 369 15.25 13.98 15.00
N ASN A 370 15.91 13.41 16.01
CA ASN A 370 16.95 12.40 15.81
C ASN A 370 16.52 10.96 16.14
N PHE A 371 15.25 10.73 16.48
CA PHE A 371 14.78 9.38 16.87
C PHE A 371 15.07 8.30 15.82
N GLY A 372 14.92 8.63 14.52
CA GLY A 372 15.19 7.67 13.44
C GLY A 372 16.66 7.30 13.22
N ARG A 373 17.59 7.87 13.99
CA ARG A 373 19.03 7.62 13.88
C ARG A 373 19.65 7.08 15.14
N THR A 374 18.90 7.04 16.22
CA THR A 374 19.41 6.51 17.50
C THR A 374 19.42 4.99 17.48
N PRO A 375 20.44 4.39 18.06
CA PRO A 375 20.50 2.93 18.20
C PRO A 375 19.23 2.39 18.84
N SER A 376 18.60 1.43 18.17
CA SER A 376 17.44 0.73 18.69
C SER A 376 17.47 -0.74 18.25
N GLY A 377 16.90 -1.61 19.05
CA GLY A 377 16.73 -3.01 18.74
C GLY A 377 15.41 -3.51 19.30
N PHE A 378 14.61 -4.15 18.45
CA PHE A 378 13.32 -4.75 18.81
C PHE A 378 13.29 -6.19 18.32
N GLU A 379 12.74 -7.05 19.12
CA GLU A 379 12.57 -8.47 18.84
C GLU A 379 11.09 -8.82 18.91
N ILE A 380 10.69 -9.79 18.10
CA ILE A 380 9.35 -10.38 18.09
C ILE A 380 9.47 -11.90 18.17
N ALA A 381 8.64 -12.51 19.00
CA ALA A 381 8.35 -13.93 18.93
C ALA A 381 6.83 -14.11 18.94
N GLY A 382 6.35 -15.05 18.15
CA GLY A 382 4.91 -15.30 18.08
C GLY A 382 4.60 -16.73 17.72
N THR A 383 3.47 -17.19 18.19
CA THR A 383 2.85 -18.46 17.80
C THR A 383 1.46 -18.17 17.28
N ALA A 384 1.19 -18.64 16.09
CA ALA A 384 -0.13 -18.56 15.45
C ALA A 384 -0.64 -19.98 15.16
N PRO A 385 -1.27 -20.65 16.12
CA PRO A 385 -1.91 -21.95 15.88
C PRO A 385 -3.04 -21.89 14.86
N ASP A 386 -3.62 -20.71 14.63
CA ASP A 386 -4.67 -20.45 13.65
C ASP A 386 -4.28 -19.32 12.69
N LEU A 387 -3.72 -19.70 11.53
CA LEU A 387 -3.36 -18.77 10.47
C LEU A 387 -4.57 -18.18 9.74
N GLU A 388 -5.72 -18.83 9.76
CA GLU A 388 -6.93 -18.33 9.08
C GLU A 388 -7.41 -17.04 9.72
N ARG A 389 -7.37 -16.96 11.03
CA ARG A 389 -7.67 -15.75 11.80
C ARG A 389 -6.68 -14.64 11.52
N LEU A 390 -5.39 -14.98 11.50
CA LEU A 390 -4.33 -14.00 11.25
C LEU A 390 -4.39 -13.40 9.84
N THR A 391 -4.81 -14.18 8.86
CA THR A 391 -4.88 -13.77 7.45
C THR A 391 -6.29 -13.36 7.02
N ALA A 392 -7.26 -13.31 7.92
CA ALA A 392 -8.60 -12.82 7.64
C ALA A 392 -8.54 -11.39 7.07
N GLY A 393 -9.23 -11.14 5.96
CA GLY A 393 -9.21 -9.84 5.27
C GLY A 393 -8.02 -9.60 4.34
N THR A 394 -7.01 -10.48 4.32
CA THR A 394 -5.92 -10.39 3.34
C THR A 394 -6.29 -11.06 2.01
N PRO A 395 -5.63 -10.70 0.87
CA PRO A 395 -5.89 -11.34 -0.42
C PRO A 395 -5.57 -12.84 -0.46
N VAL A 396 -4.77 -13.33 0.49
CA VAL A 396 -4.33 -14.72 0.58
C VAL A 396 -4.77 -15.28 1.94
N ALA A 397 -5.84 -16.08 1.93
CA ALA A 397 -6.26 -16.82 3.10
C ALA A 397 -5.34 -18.03 3.31
N LEU A 398 -4.71 -18.11 4.49
CA LEU A 398 -3.88 -19.23 4.90
C LEU A 398 -4.58 -19.98 6.04
N THR A 399 -4.41 -21.31 6.08
CA THR A 399 -4.85 -22.16 7.20
C THR A 399 -3.66 -22.89 7.79
N GLY A 400 -3.79 -23.36 9.03
CA GLY A 400 -2.73 -24.09 9.72
C GLY A 400 -2.06 -23.28 10.81
N SER A 401 -0.82 -23.64 11.15
CA SER A 401 -0.10 -23.02 12.28
C SER A 401 1.27 -22.48 11.86
N ALA A 402 1.74 -21.42 12.56
CA ALA A 402 3.06 -20.85 12.32
C ALA A 402 3.70 -20.34 13.61
N GLN A 403 5.02 -20.32 13.61
CA GLN A 403 5.86 -19.65 14.61
C GLN A 403 6.66 -18.55 13.91
N PHE A 404 6.78 -17.41 14.57
CA PHE A 404 7.48 -16.24 14.09
C PHE A 404 8.57 -15.84 15.07
N THR A 405 9.74 -15.53 14.55
CA THR A 405 10.82 -14.87 15.30
C THR A 405 11.38 -13.75 14.44
N GLY A 406 11.56 -12.59 15.04
CA GLY A 406 12.07 -11.46 14.27
C GLY A 406 12.89 -10.50 15.11
N ARG A 407 13.73 -9.73 14.43
CA ARG A 407 14.53 -8.68 15.03
C ARG A 407 14.66 -7.51 14.06
N ILE A 408 14.53 -6.30 14.57
CA ILE A 408 14.78 -5.06 13.85
C ILE A 408 15.77 -4.24 14.65
N ASP A 409 16.90 -3.87 14.05
CA ASP A 409 17.91 -3.01 14.65
C ASP A 409 18.07 -1.75 13.82
N ILE A 410 18.28 -0.62 14.49
CA ILE A 410 18.71 0.64 13.87
C ILE A 410 20.09 0.97 14.44
N VAL A 411 21.08 1.01 13.59
CA VAL A 411 22.47 1.35 13.98
C VAL A 411 23.06 2.26 12.90
N ASN A 412 23.61 3.39 13.29
CA ASN A 412 24.26 4.36 12.36
C ASN A 412 23.36 4.78 11.18
N ALA A 413 22.07 4.97 11.42
CA ALA A 413 21.08 5.29 10.39
C ALA A 413 20.87 4.18 9.33
N GLU A 414 21.22 2.95 9.62
CA GLU A 414 20.85 1.77 8.87
C GLU A 414 19.81 0.96 9.65
N ILE A 415 18.67 0.65 9.02
CA ILE A 415 17.69 -0.31 9.54
C ILE A 415 18.11 -1.69 9.04
N THR A 416 18.25 -2.64 9.94
CA THR A 416 18.38 -4.05 9.62
C THR A 416 17.21 -4.82 10.21
N ALA A 417 16.63 -5.72 9.44
CA ALA A 417 15.54 -6.57 9.88
C ALA A 417 15.84 -8.04 9.56
N ALA A 418 15.52 -8.92 10.47
CA ALA A 418 15.56 -10.36 10.28
C ALA A 418 14.22 -10.95 10.75
N LEU A 419 13.63 -11.84 9.94
CA LEU A 419 12.37 -12.53 10.24
C LEU A 419 12.55 -14.01 9.93
N GLY A 420 12.28 -14.87 10.89
CA GLY A 420 12.17 -16.31 10.74
C GLY A 420 10.69 -16.72 10.86
N VAL A 421 10.26 -17.57 9.96
CA VAL A 421 8.92 -18.17 9.97
C VAL A 421 9.06 -19.68 9.84
N ALA A 422 8.47 -20.42 10.77
CA ALA A 422 8.32 -21.87 10.70
C ALA A 422 6.84 -22.19 10.78
N ALA A 423 6.31 -22.92 9.81
CA ALA A 423 4.88 -23.24 9.77
C ALA A 423 4.65 -24.71 9.37
N GLU A 424 3.65 -25.35 10.02
CA GLU A 424 3.37 -26.78 9.85
C GLU A 424 1.95 -27.10 10.37
N PRO A 425 1.02 -27.56 9.50
CA PRO A 425 0.98 -27.41 8.05
C PRO A 425 0.50 -26.02 7.63
N VAL A 426 0.64 -25.67 6.35
CA VAL A 426 0.10 -24.44 5.76
C VAL A 426 -0.81 -24.79 4.60
N GLY A 427 -2.09 -24.45 4.72
CA GLY A 427 -3.07 -24.52 3.63
C GLY A 427 -3.22 -23.17 2.95
N PHE A 428 -3.43 -23.17 1.65
CA PHE A 428 -3.73 -22.00 0.82
C PHE A 428 -4.70 -22.36 -0.30
N SER A 429 -5.25 -21.38 -1.01
CA SER A 429 -6.26 -21.62 -2.04
C SER A 429 -5.82 -22.68 -3.05
N GLY A 430 -6.38 -23.90 -2.96
CA GLY A 430 -6.13 -25.03 -3.83
C GLY A 430 -4.86 -25.82 -3.54
N GLY A 431 -4.17 -25.56 -2.41
CA GLY A 431 -2.94 -26.28 -2.07
C GLY A 431 -2.66 -26.37 -0.58
N MET A 432 -1.63 -27.15 -0.25
CA MET A 432 -1.10 -27.35 1.11
C MET A 432 0.41 -27.57 1.05
N ILE A 433 1.08 -27.12 2.08
CA ILE A 433 2.51 -27.34 2.35
C ILE A 433 2.58 -27.99 3.72
N ASP A 434 3.22 -29.16 3.81
CA ASP A 434 3.33 -29.89 5.08
C ASP A 434 4.23 -29.14 6.06
N LYS A 435 5.35 -28.60 5.56
CA LYS A 435 6.28 -27.81 6.39
C LYS A 435 6.92 -26.67 5.58
N LEU A 436 6.98 -25.50 6.20
CA LEU A 436 7.61 -24.30 5.64
C LEU A 436 8.58 -23.73 6.66
N ASN A 437 9.81 -23.50 6.24
CA ASN A 437 10.78 -22.71 6.97
C ASN A 437 11.24 -21.57 6.06
N CYS A 438 11.22 -20.35 6.56
CA CYS A 438 11.63 -19.18 5.80
C CYS A 438 12.43 -18.23 6.70
N THR A 439 13.53 -17.70 6.21
CA THR A 439 14.27 -16.62 6.84
C THR A 439 14.40 -15.46 5.87
N LEU A 440 13.99 -14.27 6.31
CA LEU A 440 14.10 -13.03 5.57
C LEU A 440 15.05 -12.09 6.32
N ARG A 441 15.99 -11.50 5.62
CA ARG A 441 16.85 -10.43 6.11
C ARG A 441 16.72 -9.23 5.18
N ALA A 442 16.63 -8.05 5.75
CA ALA A 442 16.55 -6.82 4.98
C ALA A 442 17.40 -5.73 5.65
N SER A 443 18.04 -4.87 4.88
CA SER A 443 18.66 -3.66 5.39
C SER A 443 18.39 -2.47 4.46
N LYS A 444 18.29 -1.28 5.07
CA LYS A 444 18.06 -0.02 4.35
C LYS A 444 18.68 1.14 5.10
N VAL A 445 19.38 2.01 4.37
CA VAL A 445 19.93 3.25 4.93
C VAL A 445 18.82 4.30 5.03
N ILE A 446 18.70 4.90 6.24
CA ILE A 446 17.76 6.01 6.49
C ILE A 446 18.40 7.30 5.98
N GLU A 447 17.86 7.85 4.91
CA GLU A 447 18.29 9.18 4.47
C GLU A 447 17.95 10.24 5.53
N ALA A 448 18.84 11.23 5.67
CA ALA A 448 18.50 12.41 6.46
C ALA A 448 17.25 13.05 5.86
N ALA A 449 16.16 13.11 6.61
CA ALA A 449 15.07 14.02 6.25
C ALA A 449 15.69 15.39 6.07
N GLY A 450 15.76 15.88 4.83
CA GLY A 450 16.26 17.21 4.53
C GLY A 450 15.55 18.18 5.47
N GLY A 451 16.33 19.02 6.22
CA GLY A 451 15.74 19.95 7.18
C GLY A 451 14.69 20.81 6.46
N PRO A 452 13.71 21.38 7.19
CA PRO A 452 12.70 22.26 6.64
C PRO A 452 13.40 23.47 5.96
N GLY A 453 13.60 23.39 4.65
CA GLY A 453 14.37 24.37 3.84
C GLY A 453 15.14 23.75 2.68
N SER A 454 15.39 22.44 2.69
CA SER A 454 15.92 21.73 1.52
C SER A 454 14.75 21.30 0.63
N ALA A 455 14.20 22.25 -0.12
CA ALA A 455 13.36 21.93 -1.26
C ALA A 455 14.24 21.29 -2.35
N THR A 456 14.59 20.01 -2.17
CA THR A 456 15.10 19.21 -3.28
C THR A 456 14.02 19.18 -4.34
N PRO A 457 14.29 19.59 -5.59
CA PRO A 457 13.28 19.55 -6.64
C PRO A 457 12.63 18.18 -6.72
N ALA A 458 11.33 18.14 -6.91
CA ALA A 458 10.51 16.91 -6.96
C ALA A 458 10.98 15.88 -8.03
N THR A 459 11.95 16.22 -8.85
CA THR A 459 12.53 15.42 -9.94
C THR A 459 13.57 14.39 -9.49
N THR A 460 13.93 14.31 -8.22
CA THR A 460 14.97 13.38 -7.71
C THR A 460 14.50 12.51 -6.55
N ARG A 461 13.21 12.15 -6.49
CA ARG A 461 12.78 11.12 -5.53
C ARG A 461 13.44 9.80 -5.92
N LYS A 462 14.35 9.31 -5.07
CA LYS A 462 14.92 7.97 -5.22
C LYS A 462 13.78 6.93 -5.23
N PRO A 463 13.89 5.87 -6.05
CA PRO A 463 12.90 4.80 -6.06
C PRO A 463 12.82 4.14 -4.67
N TRP A 464 11.66 3.52 -4.37
CA TRP A 464 11.36 2.94 -3.05
C TRP A 464 12.39 1.87 -2.59
N PHE A 465 13.03 1.20 -3.55
CA PHE A 465 14.01 0.14 -3.33
C PHE A 465 15.47 0.66 -3.25
N ALA A 466 15.71 1.96 -3.44
CA ALA A 466 17.06 2.50 -3.35
C ALA A 466 17.65 2.24 -1.95
N ASP A 467 18.86 1.77 -1.92
CA ASP A 467 19.62 1.41 -0.72
C ASP A 467 18.95 0.25 0.08
N LEU A 468 18.00 -0.49 -0.52
CA LEU A 468 17.39 -1.67 0.05
C LEU A 468 18.19 -2.93 -0.34
N ARG A 469 18.63 -3.70 0.65
CA ARG A 469 19.20 -5.03 0.47
C ARG A 469 18.30 -6.04 1.14
N THR A 470 18.01 -7.14 0.47
CA THR A 470 17.18 -8.22 1.00
C THR A 470 17.82 -9.56 0.71
N ALA A 471 17.68 -10.50 1.62
CA ALA A 471 18.01 -11.89 1.40
C ALA A 471 16.93 -12.75 2.03
N MET A 472 16.45 -13.75 1.30
CA MET A 472 15.42 -14.67 1.76
C MET A 472 15.85 -16.10 1.42
N ASP A 473 15.88 -16.96 2.41
CA ASP A 473 16.08 -18.39 2.27
C ASP A 473 14.80 -19.10 2.69
N PHE A 474 14.37 -20.10 1.93
CA PHE A 474 13.21 -20.91 2.26
C PHE A 474 13.41 -22.39 1.96
N ASP A 475 12.78 -23.20 2.78
CA ASP A 475 12.72 -24.66 2.65
C ASP A 475 11.26 -25.10 2.88
N LEU A 476 10.70 -25.76 1.88
CA LEU A 476 9.32 -26.25 1.86
C LEU A 476 9.33 -27.75 1.64
N THR A 477 8.49 -28.47 2.36
CA THR A 477 8.33 -29.92 2.16
C THR A 477 6.85 -30.28 2.05
N GLY A 478 6.55 -31.31 1.25
CA GLY A 478 5.23 -31.85 1.07
C GLY A 478 4.25 -30.89 0.41
N ILE A 479 4.68 -30.23 -0.67
CA ILE A 479 3.86 -29.26 -1.40
C ILE A 479 2.84 -30.00 -2.27
N ARG A 480 1.56 -29.71 -2.09
CA ARG A 480 0.46 -30.23 -2.88
C ARG A 480 -0.34 -29.06 -3.43
N TYR A 481 -0.48 -29.01 -4.73
CA TYR A 481 -1.28 -27.99 -5.39
C TYR A 481 -2.15 -28.62 -6.47
N ARG A 482 -3.45 -28.70 -6.22
CA ARG A 482 -4.39 -29.47 -7.04
C ARG A 482 -3.90 -30.93 -7.17
N ASP A 483 -3.62 -31.38 -8.39
CA ASP A 483 -3.13 -32.72 -8.71
C ASP A 483 -1.59 -32.82 -8.72
N TYR A 484 -0.89 -31.73 -8.49
CA TYR A 484 0.57 -31.69 -8.50
C TYR A 484 1.14 -31.86 -7.10
N ILE A 485 2.16 -32.68 -7.00
CA ILE A 485 2.91 -32.94 -5.77
C ILE A 485 4.37 -32.58 -6.01
N VAL A 486 4.96 -31.86 -5.06
CA VAL A 486 6.41 -31.60 -5.00
C VAL A 486 6.86 -31.97 -3.60
N ASP A 487 7.87 -32.83 -3.50
CA ASP A 487 8.34 -33.35 -2.22
C ASP A 487 9.06 -32.28 -1.41
N SER A 488 9.91 -31.48 -2.10
CA SER A 488 10.60 -30.36 -1.48
C SER A 488 10.88 -29.23 -2.46
N ALA A 489 10.95 -28.03 -1.93
CA ALA A 489 11.39 -26.83 -2.62
C ALA A 489 12.32 -26.04 -1.74
N GLU A 490 13.56 -25.91 -2.13
CA GLU A 490 14.56 -25.08 -1.48
C GLU A 490 14.90 -23.89 -2.36
N GLY A 491 15.00 -22.70 -1.77
CA GLY A 491 15.33 -21.53 -2.56
C GLY A 491 15.99 -20.41 -1.77
N SER A 492 16.72 -19.59 -2.54
CA SER A 492 17.31 -18.34 -2.01
C SER A 492 17.06 -17.20 -3.00
N LEU A 493 16.59 -16.10 -2.44
CA LEU A 493 16.34 -14.84 -3.13
C LEU A 493 17.26 -13.77 -2.55
N ASN A 494 17.81 -12.92 -3.38
CA ASN A 494 18.49 -11.72 -2.93
C ASN A 494 17.95 -10.49 -3.66
N GLY A 495 18.01 -9.34 -3.01
CA GLY A 495 17.65 -8.06 -3.61
C GLY A 495 18.70 -7.03 -3.24
N SER A 496 19.19 -6.33 -4.23
CA SER A 496 20.10 -5.20 -4.03
C SER A 496 19.85 -4.14 -5.09
N ASP A 497 19.81 -2.90 -4.65
CA ASP A 497 19.53 -1.76 -5.51
C ASP A 497 18.23 -1.94 -6.32
N ASP A 498 18.32 -2.04 -7.65
CA ASP A 498 17.18 -2.23 -8.55
C ASP A 498 17.00 -3.69 -9.03
N THR A 499 17.73 -4.64 -8.45
CA THR A 499 17.74 -6.02 -8.92
C THR A 499 17.27 -7.00 -7.86
N LEU A 500 16.33 -7.87 -8.23
CA LEU A 500 15.93 -9.05 -7.47
C LEU A 500 16.52 -10.28 -8.15
N GLY A 501 17.33 -11.03 -7.42
CA GLY A 501 17.95 -12.27 -7.88
C GLY A 501 17.29 -13.49 -7.22
N LEU A 502 16.97 -14.50 -8.01
CA LEU A 502 16.70 -15.85 -7.57
C LEU A 502 18.01 -16.62 -7.75
N ASP A 503 18.79 -16.75 -6.67
CA ASP A 503 20.10 -17.43 -6.78
C ASP A 503 19.94 -18.90 -7.01
N ARG A 504 18.95 -19.49 -6.36
CA ARG A 504 18.64 -20.91 -6.47
C ARG A 504 17.17 -21.13 -6.09
N LEU A 505 16.49 -21.92 -6.92
CA LEU A 505 15.25 -22.62 -6.58
C LEU A 505 15.41 -24.05 -7.05
N ASN A 506 15.44 -24.98 -6.12
CA ASN A 506 15.51 -26.42 -6.39
C ASN A 506 14.20 -27.06 -5.98
N LEU A 507 13.46 -27.61 -6.95
CA LEU A 507 12.23 -28.37 -6.73
C LEU A 507 12.53 -29.85 -6.94
N ARG A 508 12.12 -30.69 -6.00
CA ARG A 508 12.28 -32.14 -6.08
C ARG A 508 10.95 -32.86 -6.03
N ARG A 509 10.82 -33.85 -6.87
CA ARG A 509 9.74 -34.83 -6.83
C ARG A 509 10.30 -36.21 -7.09
N ASN A 510 10.28 -37.10 -6.09
CA ASN A 510 11.01 -38.38 -6.14
C ASN A 510 12.49 -38.18 -6.52
N GLN A 511 12.92 -38.75 -7.66
CA GLN A 511 14.28 -38.56 -8.17
C GLN A 511 14.42 -37.41 -9.18
N ASN A 512 13.31 -36.72 -9.49
CA ASN A 512 13.31 -35.63 -10.45
C ASN A 512 13.71 -34.32 -9.73
N GLU A 513 14.52 -33.51 -10.42
CA GLU A 513 15.04 -32.25 -9.92
C GLU A 513 14.89 -31.17 -10.96
N LEU A 514 14.27 -30.05 -10.56
CA LEU A 514 14.13 -28.82 -11.34
C LEU A 514 14.89 -27.69 -10.63
N ASN A 515 15.90 -27.17 -11.29
CA ASN A 515 16.70 -26.04 -10.85
C ASN A 515 16.30 -24.79 -11.63
N VAL A 516 16.00 -23.70 -10.92
CA VAL A 516 15.68 -22.41 -11.52
C VAL A 516 16.58 -21.34 -10.90
N ARG A 517 17.10 -20.46 -11.74
CA ARG A 517 17.82 -19.24 -11.36
C ARG A 517 17.27 -18.09 -12.15
N GLY A 518 17.38 -16.88 -11.61
CA GLY A 518 16.88 -15.75 -12.37
C GLY A 518 17.30 -14.39 -11.82
N ARG A 519 17.14 -13.38 -12.63
CA ARG A 519 17.34 -11.99 -12.25
C ARG A 519 16.21 -11.16 -12.82
N TYR A 520 15.71 -10.23 -12.02
CA TYR A 520 14.63 -9.35 -12.38
C TYR A 520 14.96 -7.93 -11.95
N ARG A 521 14.73 -6.96 -12.83
CA ARG A 521 14.93 -5.56 -12.50
C ARG A 521 13.67 -4.95 -11.91
N LEU A 522 13.76 -4.35 -10.73
CA LEU A 522 12.65 -3.71 -10.04
C LEU A 522 12.23 -2.41 -10.76
N PRO A 523 10.94 -2.18 -11.00
CA PRO A 523 10.47 -0.94 -11.59
C PRO A 523 10.46 0.20 -10.56
N ALA A 524 10.81 1.39 -10.99
CA ALA A 524 10.69 2.59 -10.16
C ALA A 524 9.23 2.89 -9.76
N GLU A 525 8.27 2.47 -10.58
CA GLU A 525 6.82 2.63 -10.37
C GLU A 525 6.17 1.25 -10.24
N VAL A 526 5.36 1.06 -9.20
CA VAL A 526 4.69 -0.22 -8.85
C VAL A 526 3.83 -0.79 -10.00
N GLY A 527 3.32 0.03 -10.91
CA GLY A 527 2.50 -0.43 -12.05
C GLY A 527 3.28 -1.01 -13.26
N LYS A 528 4.61 -0.99 -13.26
CA LYS A 528 5.43 -1.34 -14.44
C LYS A 528 6.17 -2.67 -14.35
N PHE A 529 5.72 -3.61 -13.54
CA PHE A 529 6.40 -4.90 -13.35
C PHE A 529 6.56 -5.73 -14.64
N ALA A 530 5.52 -5.83 -15.47
CA ALA A 530 5.53 -6.70 -16.65
C ALA A 530 6.50 -6.25 -17.77
N SER A 531 6.99 -5.02 -17.75
CA SER A 531 7.85 -4.45 -18.80
C SER A 531 9.35 -4.45 -18.48
N GLN A 532 9.71 -4.90 -17.28
CA GLN A 532 11.10 -4.84 -16.82
C GLN A 532 11.96 -5.97 -17.38
N PRO A 533 13.27 -5.76 -17.49
CA PRO A 533 14.20 -6.84 -17.86
C PRO A 533 14.16 -7.98 -16.86
N ALA A 534 14.11 -9.21 -17.39
CA ALA A 534 14.19 -10.43 -16.62
C ALA A 534 15.10 -11.44 -17.35
N GLU A 535 15.79 -12.26 -16.58
CA GLU A 535 16.58 -13.39 -17.06
C GLU A 535 16.24 -14.60 -16.21
N VAL A 536 15.99 -15.74 -16.86
CA VAL A 536 15.63 -16.99 -16.18
C VAL A 536 16.39 -18.14 -16.83
N ASP A 537 17.10 -18.88 -16.01
CA ASP A 537 17.76 -20.14 -16.34
C ASP A 537 17.00 -21.29 -15.68
N VAL A 538 16.63 -22.30 -16.45
CA VAL A 538 15.91 -23.48 -15.99
C VAL A 538 16.66 -24.72 -16.40
N ALA A 539 16.89 -25.63 -15.48
CA ALA A 539 17.48 -26.95 -15.75
C ALA A 539 16.62 -28.01 -15.05
N LEU A 540 16.04 -28.90 -15.84
CA LEU A 540 15.30 -30.08 -15.40
C LEU A 540 16.14 -31.33 -15.66
N ASN A 541 16.29 -32.14 -14.62
CA ASN A 541 16.77 -33.51 -14.72
C ASN A 541 15.71 -34.44 -14.14
N ALA A 542 14.99 -35.12 -15.01
CA ALA A 542 13.89 -36.00 -14.61
C ALA A 542 14.23 -37.42 -15.05
N PRO A 543 14.80 -38.29 -14.19
CA PRO A 543 14.92 -39.72 -14.45
C PRO A 543 13.59 -40.40 -14.77
N GLU A 544 12.48 -39.87 -14.23
CA GLU A 544 11.13 -40.38 -14.51
C GLU A 544 10.15 -39.20 -14.71
N ALA A 545 10.03 -38.76 -15.95
CA ALA A 545 9.12 -37.64 -16.30
C ALA A 545 7.64 -37.95 -16.00
N GLY A 546 7.27 -39.22 -15.90
CA GLY A 546 5.92 -39.69 -15.60
C GLY A 546 5.38 -39.17 -14.25
N ASP A 547 6.27 -38.81 -13.34
CA ASP A 547 5.90 -38.29 -12.02
C ASP A 547 5.24 -36.89 -12.11
N PHE A 548 5.47 -36.12 -13.16
CA PHE A 548 4.83 -34.81 -13.34
C PHE A 548 3.40 -34.90 -13.87
N TRP A 549 2.92 -36.08 -14.23
CA TRP A 549 1.59 -36.28 -14.78
C TRP A 549 0.69 -36.99 -13.77
N VAL A 550 -0.60 -36.72 -13.83
CA VAL A 550 -1.60 -37.51 -13.11
C VAL A 550 -1.55 -38.95 -13.64
N ALA A 551 -1.67 -39.93 -12.77
CA ALA A 551 -1.45 -41.35 -13.07
C ALA A 551 -2.21 -41.84 -14.30
N ASP A 552 -3.47 -41.41 -14.47
CA ASP A 552 -4.36 -41.83 -15.56
C ASP A 552 -4.42 -40.83 -16.72
N SER A 553 -3.51 -39.85 -16.76
CA SER A 553 -3.50 -38.89 -17.87
C SER A 553 -3.21 -39.57 -19.21
N PRO A 554 -4.07 -39.38 -20.22
CA PRO A 554 -3.83 -39.93 -21.55
C PRO A 554 -2.59 -39.36 -22.24
N GLN A 555 -2.05 -38.27 -21.71
CA GLN A 555 -0.86 -37.59 -22.23
C GLN A 555 0.39 -37.89 -21.41
N ARG A 556 0.33 -38.83 -20.45
CA ARG A 556 1.46 -39.17 -19.59
C ARG A 556 2.66 -39.60 -20.40
N VAL A 557 3.76 -38.91 -20.22
CA VAL A 557 5.08 -39.24 -20.76
C VAL A 557 5.95 -39.74 -19.60
N SER A 558 6.48 -40.94 -19.69
CA SER A 558 7.35 -41.53 -18.67
C SER A 558 8.75 -41.78 -19.25
N GLY A 559 9.74 -41.97 -18.37
CA GLY A 559 11.14 -42.17 -18.71
C GLY A 559 12.00 -40.89 -18.52
N PRO A 560 13.29 -40.99 -18.80
CA PRO A 560 14.25 -39.93 -18.51
C PRO A 560 14.12 -38.76 -19.50
N LEU A 561 14.00 -37.54 -18.90
CA LEU A 561 13.90 -36.26 -19.61
C LEU A 561 14.85 -35.23 -19.00
N GLN A 562 15.63 -34.59 -19.85
CA GLN A 562 16.47 -33.45 -19.49
C GLN A 562 16.01 -32.21 -20.26
N LEU A 563 15.96 -31.04 -19.59
CA LEU A 563 15.67 -29.78 -20.24
C LEU A 563 16.59 -28.71 -19.67
N ALA A 564 17.12 -27.89 -20.55
CA ALA A 564 17.84 -26.67 -20.15
C ALA A 564 17.30 -25.48 -20.95
N SER A 565 17.10 -24.35 -20.30
CA SER A 565 16.70 -23.14 -20.98
C SER A 565 17.34 -21.92 -20.33
N GLN A 566 17.69 -20.96 -21.18
CA GLN A 566 18.11 -19.64 -20.77
C GLN A 566 17.27 -18.63 -21.55
N ILE A 567 16.46 -17.87 -20.85
CA ILE A 567 15.52 -16.92 -21.45
C ILE A 567 15.76 -15.53 -20.85
N GLN A 568 15.90 -14.53 -21.72
CA GLN A 568 16.02 -13.13 -21.36
C GLN A 568 14.80 -12.38 -21.89
N TRP A 569 14.28 -11.50 -21.09
CA TRP A 569 13.16 -10.62 -21.43
C TRP A 569 13.61 -9.18 -21.28
N LYS A 570 13.57 -8.38 -22.35
CA LYS A 570 13.93 -6.95 -22.34
C LYS A 570 12.92 -6.15 -23.16
N GLN A 571 12.30 -5.15 -22.56
CA GLN A 571 11.37 -4.25 -23.26
C GLN A 571 10.25 -4.97 -24.05
N GLY A 572 9.70 -6.05 -23.50
CA GLY A 572 8.68 -6.86 -24.17
C GLY A 572 9.22 -7.80 -25.27
N ILE A 573 10.54 -7.94 -25.41
CA ILE A 573 11.19 -8.82 -26.38
C ILE A 573 11.84 -9.98 -25.64
N ALA A 574 11.44 -11.21 -26.00
CA ALA A 574 12.07 -12.44 -25.53
C ALA A 574 13.23 -12.84 -26.43
N SER A 575 14.31 -13.32 -25.82
CA SER A 575 15.47 -13.94 -26.48
C SER A 575 16.02 -15.06 -25.60
N GLY A 576 16.63 -16.07 -26.18
CA GLY A 576 17.18 -17.17 -25.42
C GLY A 576 17.35 -18.47 -26.19
N GLN A 577 17.61 -19.55 -25.45
CA GLN A 577 17.78 -20.90 -25.98
C GLN A 577 17.04 -21.88 -25.09
N ILE A 578 16.52 -22.93 -25.72
CA ILE A 578 15.87 -24.05 -25.03
C ILE A 578 16.41 -25.33 -25.67
N TRP A 579 16.82 -26.25 -24.85
CA TRP A 579 17.25 -27.57 -25.24
C TRP A 579 16.50 -28.60 -24.40
N ALA A 580 16.03 -29.66 -25.04
CA ALA A 580 15.46 -30.79 -24.33
C ALA A 580 15.92 -32.11 -24.98
N PHE A 581 16.16 -33.11 -24.14
CA PHE A 581 16.59 -34.43 -24.53
C PHE A 581 15.91 -35.49 -23.68
N GLY A 582 15.39 -36.52 -24.32
CA GLY A 582 14.86 -37.70 -23.65
C GLY A 582 15.26 -38.99 -24.36
N ALA A 583 15.56 -40.01 -23.59
CA ALA A 583 15.86 -41.33 -24.11
C ALA A 583 14.89 -42.35 -23.55
N ASN A 584 14.44 -43.26 -24.39
CA ASN A 584 13.47 -44.30 -24.03
C ASN A 584 12.19 -43.72 -23.38
N LEU A 585 11.75 -42.57 -23.88
CA LEU A 585 10.52 -41.93 -23.41
C LEU A 585 9.33 -42.78 -23.86
N ARG A 586 8.41 -43.03 -22.94
CA ARG A 586 7.19 -43.80 -23.20
C ARG A 586 5.97 -42.88 -23.06
N MET A 587 5.19 -42.82 -24.14
CA MET A 587 3.90 -42.14 -24.16
C MET A 587 2.83 -43.20 -24.48
N ARG A 588 2.08 -43.63 -23.45
CA ARG A 588 1.26 -44.83 -23.50
C ARG A 588 2.11 -46.07 -23.91
N ASP A 589 1.74 -46.76 -24.98
CA ASP A 589 2.44 -47.93 -25.52
C ASP A 589 3.50 -47.58 -26.58
N LEU A 590 3.63 -46.28 -26.93
CA LEU A 590 4.65 -45.83 -27.88
C LEU A 590 5.95 -45.50 -27.15
N VAL A 591 7.03 -46.06 -27.60
CA VAL A 591 8.37 -45.78 -27.05
C VAL A 591 9.18 -44.96 -28.06
N PHE A 592 9.63 -43.79 -27.63
CA PHE A 592 10.61 -43.00 -28.36
C PHE A 592 11.98 -43.39 -27.85
N ARG A 593 12.80 -44.00 -28.69
CA ARG A 593 14.19 -44.31 -28.33
C ARG A 593 14.98 -43.06 -27.97
N GLN A 594 14.74 -41.97 -28.72
CA GLN A 594 15.35 -40.67 -28.47
C GLN A 594 14.41 -39.59 -28.95
N LEU A 595 14.30 -38.54 -28.11
CA LEU A 595 13.64 -37.27 -28.46
C LEU A 595 14.63 -36.16 -28.13
N SER A 596 14.90 -35.30 -29.12
CA SER A 596 15.72 -34.10 -28.89
C SER A 596 15.08 -32.89 -29.54
N THR A 597 15.23 -31.73 -28.89
CA THR A 597 14.82 -30.47 -29.49
C THR A 597 15.80 -29.36 -29.10
N GLN A 598 16.07 -28.49 -30.05
CA GLN A 598 16.84 -27.28 -29.85
C GLN A 598 16.10 -26.12 -30.45
N CYS A 599 15.77 -25.13 -29.58
CA CYS A 599 15.11 -23.91 -29.98
C CYS A 599 15.99 -22.71 -29.63
N SER A 600 15.99 -21.71 -30.48
CA SER A 600 16.48 -20.38 -30.13
C SER A 600 15.34 -19.36 -30.20
N ILE A 601 15.36 -18.35 -29.33
CA ILE A 601 14.39 -17.27 -29.29
C ILE A 601 15.14 -15.96 -29.60
N SER A 602 14.68 -15.23 -30.60
CA SER A 602 15.24 -13.92 -30.94
C SER A 602 14.12 -12.99 -31.36
N ASN A 603 14.10 -11.79 -30.81
CA ASN A 603 13.05 -10.79 -31.07
C ASN A 603 11.61 -11.32 -30.90
N SER A 604 11.39 -12.19 -29.91
CA SER A 604 10.12 -12.86 -29.69
C SER A 604 9.69 -13.82 -30.82
N ILE A 605 10.63 -14.30 -31.64
CA ILE A 605 10.44 -15.35 -32.59
C ILE A 605 11.17 -16.61 -32.07
N ILE A 606 10.44 -17.72 -31.92
CA ILE A 606 11.02 -19.03 -31.64
C ILE A 606 11.49 -19.62 -32.96
N TYR A 607 12.74 -20.00 -33.03
CA TYR A 607 13.33 -20.80 -34.11
C TYR A 607 13.50 -22.21 -33.57
N LEU A 608 12.75 -23.15 -34.09
CA LEU A 608 12.96 -24.58 -33.89
C LEU A 608 14.13 -24.97 -34.82
N ASN A 609 15.35 -24.92 -34.26
CA ASN A 609 16.56 -25.20 -35.02
C ASN A 609 16.65 -26.68 -35.38
N ASP A 610 16.27 -27.53 -34.43
CA ASP A 610 16.23 -28.98 -34.60
C ASP A 610 15.17 -29.58 -33.67
N PHE A 611 14.40 -30.50 -34.22
CA PHE A 611 13.55 -31.41 -33.50
C PHE A 611 13.70 -32.79 -34.14
N SER A 612 14.06 -33.76 -33.33
CA SER A 612 14.20 -35.13 -33.76
C SER A 612 13.52 -36.06 -32.76
N ALA A 613 12.63 -36.89 -33.26
CA ALA A 613 11.99 -37.97 -32.53
C ALA A 613 12.27 -39.28 -33.23
N THR A 614 13.05 -40.16 -32.64
CA THR A 614 13.45 -41.46 -33.18
C THR A 614 12.71 -42.54 -32.41
N LEU A 615 11.95 -43.35 -33.10
CA LEU A 615 11.22 -44.49 -32.53
C LEU A 615 12.09 -45.76 -32.50
N ASN A 616 12.84 -45.97 -33.57
CA ASN A 616 13.81 -47.06 -33.71
C ASN A 616 14.90 -46.63 -34.71
N ASP A 617 15.76 -47.55 -35.17
CA ASP A 617 16.88 -47.21 -36.05
C ASP A 617 16.46 -46.68 -37.42
N THR A 618 15.23 -46.90 -37.85
CA THR A 618 14.71 -46.54 -39.17
C THR A 618 13.56 -45.52 -39.14
N ASP A 619 12.83 -45.46 -38.02
CA ASP A 619 11.62 -44.68 -37.91
C ASP A 619 11.94 -43.39 -37.12
N PHE A 620 11.81 -42.26 -37.79
CA PHE A 620 12.12 -40.95 -37.19
C PHE A 620 11.20 -39.87 -37.74
N VAL A 621 11.06 -38.80 -36.97
CA VAL A 621 10.39 -37.54 -37.33
C VAL A 621 11.34 -36.39 -37.00
N ASN A 622 11.62 -35.56 -38.01
CA ASN A 622 12.42 -34.35 -37.85
C ASN A 622 11.57 -33.13 -38.20
N ALA A 623 11.77 -32.04 -37.48
CA ALA A 623 11.10 -30.79 -37.76
C ALA A 623 12.04 -29.58 -37.52
N THR A 624 11.85 -28.55 -38.33
CA THR A 624 12.47 -27.23 -38.16
C THR A 624 11.43 -26.16 -38.44
N GLY A 625 11.59 -24.97 -37.89
CA GLY A 625 10.60 -23.91 -38.14
C GLY A 625 10.77 -22.68 -37.33
N THR A 626 9.81 -21.76 -37.47
CA THR A 626 9.75 -20.52 -36.74
C THR A 626 8.33 -20.26 -36.21
N LEU A 627 8.20 -19.64 -35.05
CA LEU A 627 6.93 -19.21 -34.47
C LEU A 627 7.10 -17.83 -33.86
N ASN A 628 6.34 -16.84 -34.32
CA ASN A 628 6.30 -15.51 -33.75
C ASN A 628 5.40 -15.49 -32.50
N LEU A 629 5.95 -15.12 -31.34
CA LEU A 629 5.20 -15.02 -30.09
C LEU A 629 4.24 -13.82 -30.05
N ARG A 630 4.42 -12.86 -30.95
CA ARG A 630 3.50 -11.71 -31.11
C ARG A 630 2.33 -12.10 -31.98
N ARG A 631 1.14 -11.62 -31.65
CA ARG A 631 -0.05 -11.81 -32.50
C ARG A 631 0.18 -11.27 -33.90
N PRO A 632 -0.30 -11.93 -35.00
CA PRO A 632 -1.21 -13.08 -35.01
C PRO A 632 -0.54 -14.46 -34.88
N HIS A 633 0.67 -14.58 -34.36
CA HIS A 633 1.45 -15.82 -34.18
C HIS A 633 1.77 -16.49 -35.53
N HIS A 634 2.46 -15.74 -36.38
CA HIS A 634 2.93 -16.26 -37.64
C HIS A 634 3.93 -17.41 -37.43
N TYR A 635 3.75 -18.51 -38.16
CA TYR A 635 4.64 -19.65 -38.14
C TYR A 635 5.10 -20.04 -39.52
N SER A 636 6.27 -20.69 -39.62
CA SER A 636 6.73 -21.42 -40.80
C SER A 636 7.49 -22.67 -40.37
N GLY A 637 7.46 -23.73 -41.16
CA GLY A 637 8.15 -24.94 -40.77
C GLY A 637 8.28 -25.97 -41.86
N LYS A 638 9.18 -26.91 -41.56
CA LYS A 638 9.39 -28.13 -42.37
C LYS A 638 9.30 -29.34 -41.43
N VAL A 639 8.56 -30.34 -41.80
CA VAL A 639 8.48 -31.62 -41.09
C VAL A 639 8.80 -32.73 -42.07
N SER A 640 9.69 -33.63 -41.67
CA SER A 640 9.97 -34.84 -42.42
C SER A 640 9.84 -36.07 -41.52
N ALA A 641 9.12 -37.06 -41.94
CA ALA A 641 8.99 -38.34 -41.24
C ALA A 641 9.31 -39.51 -42.18
N ASN A 642 10.06 -40.44 -41.68
CA ASN A 642 10.30 -41.71 -42.31
C ASN A 642 9.94 -42.81 -41.31
N ILE A 643 8.87 -43.51 -41.59
CA ILE A 643 8.38 -44.63 -40.77
C ILE A 643 8.44 -45.87 -41.63
N ALA A 644 9.51 -46.61 -41.47
CA ALA A 644 9.72 -47.88 -42.25
C ALA A 644 8.72 -48.98 -41.86
N ASN A 645 8.18 -48.90 -40.62
CA ASN A 645 7.17 -49.83 -40.13
C ASN A 645 6.04 -49.13 -39.39
N LEU A 646 4.93 -48.89 -40.05
CA LEU A 646 3.76 -48.29 -39.51
C LEU A 646 3.16 -49.02 -38.30
N SER A 647 3.47 -50.31 -38.11
CA SER A 647 3.00 -51.03 -36.93
C SER A 647 3.57 -50.46 -35.63
N THR A 648 4.68 -49.74 -35.70
CA THR A 648 5.24 -48.97 -34.57
C THR A 648 4.24 -47.92 -34.02
N LEU A 649 3.35 -47.40 -34.88
CA LEU A 649 2.32 -46.44 -34.54
C LEU A 649 0.98 -47.06 -34.13
N GLN A 650 0.86 -48.42 -34.19
CA GLN A 650 -0.36 -49.12 -33.80
C GLN A 650 -0.92 -48.75 -32.41
N PRO A 651 -0.10 -48.50 -31.38
CA PRO A 651 -0.56 -48.08 -30.08
C PRO A 651 -1.37 -46.75 -30.11
N LEU A 652 -0.97 -45.82 -30.98
CA LEU A 652 -1.68 -44.52 -31.12
C LEU A 652 -3.06 -44.73 -31.77
N LEU A 653 -3.16 -45.63 -32.76
CA LEU A 653 -4.43 -45.97 -33.37
C LEU A 653 -5.39 -46.65 -32.40
N ARG A 654 -4.89 -47.61 -31.62
CA ARG A 654 -5.68 -48.28 -30.58
C ARG A 654 -6.18 -47.27 -29.52
N ALA A 655 -5.34 -46.36 -29.16
CA ALA A 655 -5.70 -45.29 -28.20
C ALA A 655 -6.78 -44.32 -28.72
N SER A 656 -6.91 -44.16 -30.05
CA SER A 656 -7.98 -43.40 -30.71
C SER A 656 -9.26 -44.23 -30.92
N GLY A 657 -9.32 -45.44 -30.40
CA GLY A 657 -10.47 -46.36 -30.57
C GLY A 657 -10.44 -47.21 -31.86
N ASN A 658 -9.43 -47.08 -32.69
CA ASN A 658 -9.30 -47.83 -33.94
C ASN A 658 -8.47 -49.10 -33.75
N GLN A 659 -9.08 -50.24 -33.95
CA GLN A 659 -8.45 -51.58 -33.78
C GLN A 659 -7.88 -52.18 -35.07
N ASN A 660 -8.01 -51.49 -36.21
CA ASN A 660 -7.48 -52.02 -37.48
C ASN A 660 -5.96 -52.14 -37.41
N GLU A 661 -5.45 -53.21 -37.96
CA GLU A 661 -4.02 -53.39 -38.10
C GLU A 661 -3.44 -52.39 -39.10
N LEU A 662 -2.36 -51.72 -38.68
CA LEU A 662 -1.58 -50.81 -39.51
C LEU A 662 -0.22 -51.38 -39.78
N ALA A 663 0.14 -51.49 -41.04
CA ALA A 663 1.50 -51.88 -41.44
C ALA A 663 1.93 -51.16 -42.74
N GLY A 664 3.19 -51.22 -43.09
CA GLY A 664 3.74 -50.57 -44.28
C GLY A 664 4.79 -49.53 -43.92
N ALA A 665 5.30 -48.82 -44.89
CA ALA A 665 6.26 -47.77 -44.78
C ALA A 665 5.63 -46.46 -45.24
N VAL A 666 5.82 -45.37 -44.44
CA VAL A 666 5.38 -44.01 -44.79
C VAL A 666 6.56 -43.07 -44.81
N ARG A 667 6.67 -42.30 -45.89
CA ARG A 667 7.49 -41.10 -45.95
C ARG A 667 6.57 -39.87 -46.07
N LEU A 668 6.80 -38.91 -45.21
CA LEU A 668 6.06 -37.63 -45.16
C LEU A 668 7.04 -36.48 -45.19
N SER A 669 6.76 -35.52 -46.05
CA SER A 669 7.44 -34.21 -46.05
C SER A 669 6.38 -33.14 -46.13
N TRP A 670 6.41 -32.24 -45.16
CA TRP A 670 5.56 -31.07 -45.11
C TRP A 670 6.43 -29.81 -45.00
N GLU A 671 6.10 -28.80 -45.77
CA GLU A 671 6.67 -27.46 -45.69
C GLU A 671 5.53 -26.44 -45.81
N GLY A 672 5.43 -25.53 -44.84
CA GLY A 672 4.33 -24.60 -44.84
C GLY A 672 4.55 -23.41 -43.90
N SER A 673 3.64 -22.43 -44.01
CA SER A 673 3.60 -21.23 -43.19
C SER A 673 2.17 -20.76 -42.99
N GLY A 674 1.92 -19.96 -41.94
CA GLY A 674 0.60 -19.44 -41.72
C GLY A 674 0.51 -18.64 -40.42
N ASP A 675 -0.70 -18.26 -40.07
CA ASP A 675 -1.04 -17.57 -38.84
C ASP A 675 -1.91 -18.46 -37.95
N ALA A 676 -1.46 -18.71 -36.74
CA ALA A 676 -2.18 -19.57 -35.80
C ALA A 676 -3.56 -19.05 -35.38
N GLN A 677 -3.77 -17.75 -35.45
CA GLN A 677 -5.05 -17.12 -35.07
C GLN A 677 -6.03 -16.97 -36.23
N THR A 678 -5.54 -16.66 -37.44
CA THR A 678 -6.40 -16.39 -38.60
C THR A 678 -6.64 -17.65 -39.46
N PHE A 679 -5.91 -18.71 -39.16
CA PHE A 679 -5.90 -19.95 -39.93
C PHE A 679 -5.62 -19.74 -41.43
N LYS A 680 -4.98 -18.65 -41.80
CA LYS A 680 -4.49 -18.42 -43.17
C LYS A 680 -3.18 -19.15 -43.33
N ASN A 681 -3.30 -20.38 -43.82
CA ASN A 681 -2.16 -21.30 -43.93
C ASN A 681 -1.89 -21.63 -45.40
N SER A 682 -0.60 -21.77 -45.75
CA SER A 682 -0.15 -22.21 -47.05
C SER A 682 0.97 -23.25 -46.89
N GLY A 683 1.04 -24.21 -47.76
CA GLY A 683 2.08 -25.24 -47.69
C GLY A 683 1.96 -26.30 -48.74
N GLN A 684 2.97 -27.18 -48.68
CA GLN A 684 3.06 -28.39 -49.52
C GLN A 684 3.18 -29.60 -48.63
N LEU A 685 2.46 -30.63 -48.95
CA LEU A 685 2.50 -31.93 -48.29
C LEU A 685 2.80 -33.02 -49.34
N LYS A 686 3.87 -33.78 -49.10
CA LYS A 686 4.17 -34.99 -49.88
C LYS A 686 4.12 -36.19 -48.95
N LEU A 687 3.31 -37.14 -49.30
CA LEU A 687 3.15 -38.39 -48.56
C LEU A 687 3.26 -39.58 -49.52
N ALA A 688 4.13 -40.52 -49.19
CA ALA A 688 4.28 -41.78 -49.89
C ALA A 688 4.06 -42.93 -48.91
N LEU A 689 3.11 -43.79 -49.21
CA LEU A 689 2.82 -45.01 -48.46
C LEU A 689 3.20 -46.18 -49.33
N GLU A 690 4.03 -47.09 -48.84
CA GLU A 690 4.46 -48.31 -49.53
C GLU A 690 4.10 -49.54 -48.69
N LYS A 691 3.62 -50.60 -49.40
CA LYS A 691 3.26 -51.89 -48.79
C LYS A 691 2.34 -51.77 -47.60
N GLY A 692 1.41 -50.78 -47.68
CA GLY A 692 0.49 -50.49 -46.60
C GLY A 692 -0.51 -51.63 -46.36
N ARG A 693 -0.92 -51.79 -45.08
CA ARG A 693 -2.01 -52.68 -44.67
C ARG A 693 -2.85 -51.93 -43.67
N TYR A 694 -4.16 -51.86 -43.86
CA TYR A 694 -5.09 -51.30 -42.95
C TYR A 694 -6.37 -52.12 -42.89
N GLY A 695 -6.55 -52.82 -41.77
CA GLY A 695 -7.60 -53.81 -41.65
C GLY A 695 -7.55 -54.86 -42.77
N ASN A 696 -8.59 -54.97 -43.53
CA ASN A 696 -8.70 -55.96 -44.67
C ASN A 696 -8.04 -55.50 -45.98
N LEU A 697 -7.64 -54.20 -46.05
CA LEU A 697 -6.97 -53.68 -47.23
C LEU A 697 -5.49 -54.01 -47.16
N GLN A 698 -5.00 -54.71 -48.21
CA GLN A 698 -3.60 -55.16 -48.31
C GLN A 698 -2.90 -54.54 -49.53
N SER A 699 -1.56 -54.50 -49.45
CA SER A 699 -0.69 -53.97 -50.50
C SER A 699 -1.00 -52.50 -50.87
N LEU A 700 -1.45 -51.71 -49.92
CA LEU A 700 -1.75 -50.34 -50.15
C LEU A 700 -0.51 -49.57 -50.58
N ARG A 701 -0.63 -48.81 -51.65
CA ARG A 701 0.33 -47.78 -52.06
C ARG A 701 -0.44 -46.52 -52.26
N ALA A 702 0.11 -45.44 -51.68
CA ALA A 702 -0.44 -44.14 -51.89
C ALA A 702 0.66 -43.07 -52.09
N ASN A 703 0.44 -42.19 -53.02
CA ASN A 703 1.30 -41.06 -53.25
C ASN A 703 0.40 -39.81 -53.36
N VAL A 704 0.64 -38.89 -52.42
CA VAL A 704 -0.14 -37.64 -52.34
C VAL A 704 0.86 -36.49 -52.43
N ASP A 705 0.66 -35.61 -53.40
CA ASP A 705 1.33 -34.34 -53.49
C ASP A 705 0.23 -33.27 -53.41
N ALA A 706 0.21 -32.51 -52.36
CA ALA A 706 -0.86 -31.56 -52.12
C ALA A 706 -0.25 -30.19 -51.80
N SER A 707 -0.80 -29.15 -52.40
CA SER A 707 -0.53 -27.76 -52.04
C SER A 707 -1.79 -27.12 -51.53
N TYR A 708 -1.68 -26.33 -50.48
CA TYR A 708 -2.80 -25.57 -49.92
C TYR A 708 -2.41 -24.11 -49.68
N SER A 709 -3.38 -23.23 -49.84
CA SER A 709 -3.26 -21.83 -49.64
C SER A 709 -4.57 -21.27 -49.02
N PRO A 710 -4.63 -20.03 -48.54
CA PRO A 710 -5.89 -19.43 -48.14
C PRO A 710 -6.96 -19.40 -49.25
N GLU A 711 -6.56 -19.54 -50.51
CA GLU A 711 -7.44 -19.52 -51.67
C GLU A 711 -8.01 -20.88 -51.99
N GLY A 712 -7.43 -21.98 -51.52
CA GLY A 712 -7.91 -23.34 -51.76
C GLY A 712 -6.88 -24.42 -51.53
N LEU A 713 -7.31 -25.63 -51.74
CA LEU A 713 -6.52 -26.84 -51.75
C LEU A 713 -6.38 -27.34 -53.18
N ASP A 714 -5.17 -27.57 -53.63
CA ASP A 714 -4.85 -28.20 -54.93
C ASP A 714 -4.12 -29.50 -54.68
N VAL A 715 -4.71 -30.61 -55.08
CA VAL A 715 -4.11 -31.94 -55.05
C VAL A 715 -4.10 -32.44 -56.49
N PRO A 716 -3.00 -32.18 -57.21
CA PRO A 716 -2.94 -32.50 -58.64
C PRO A 716 -3.07 -34.00 -58.92
N ILE A 717 -2.56 -34.84 -58.02
CA ILE A 717 -2.68 -36.31 -58.18
C ILE A 717 -2.70 -36.94 -56.79
N ILE A 718 -3.74 -37.71 -56.53
CA ILE A 718 -3.78 -38.70 -55.44
C ILE A 718 -3.74 -40.06 -56.15
N PHE A 719 -2.66 -40.78 -55.97
CA PHE A 719 -2.56 -42.16 -56.41
C PHE A 719 -2.78 -43.08 -55.20
N PHE A 720 -3.71 -43.96 -55.31
CA PHE A 720 -3.98 -45.03 -54.35
C PHE A 720 -4.16 -46.35 -55.05
N ALA A 721 -3.41 -47.36 -54.65
CA ALA A 721 -3.49 -48.68 -55.23
C ALA A 721 -3.65 -49.74 -54.14
N THR A 722 -4.43 -50.75 -54.44
CA THR A 722 -4.52 -51.99 -53.64
C THR A 722 -4.15 -53.16 -54.50
N SER A 723 -4.11 -54.41 -53.98
CA SER A 723 -3.89 -55.60 -54.75
C SER A 723 -4.87 -55.80 -55.91
N ASN A 724 -6.08 -55.21 -55.84
CA ASN A 724 -7.19 -55.44 -56.76
C ASN A 724 -7.73 -54.19 -57.44
N MET A 725 -7.25 -53.01 -57.11
CA MET A 725 -7.78 -51.75 -57.58
C MET A 725 -6.80 -50.61 -57.50
N ASP A 726 -6.67 -49.82 -58.55
CA ASP A 726 -5.95 -48.61 -58.62
C ASP A 726 -6.95 -47.43 -58.67
N PHE A 727 -6.70 -46.42 -57.84
CA PHE A 727 -7.52 -45.23 -57.74
C PHE A 727 -6.63 -44.02 -58.00
N GLN A 728 -7.05 -43.15 -58.88
CA GLN A 728 -6.41 -41.90 -59.14
C GLN A 728 -7.43 -40.77 -59.01
N ALA A 729 -7.15 -39.74 -58.20
CA ALA A 729 -8.01 -38.62 -58.03
C ALA A 729 -7.25 -37.31 -58.18
N ILE A 730 -7.92 -36.32 -58.70
CA ILE A 730 -7.51 -34.93 -58.72
C ILE A 730 -8.55 -34.13 -57.94
N ALA A 731 -8.14 -33.40 -56.95
CA ALA A 731 -9.06 -32.60 -56.15
C ALA A 731 -8.62 -31.11 -56.14
N ARG A 732 -9.49 -30.21 -56.52
CA ARG A 732 -9.34 -28.76 -56.43
C ARG A 732 -10.49 -28.20 -55.68
N THR A 733 -10.22 -27.42 -54.64
CA THR A 733 -11.24 -26.73 -53.86
C THR A 733 -10.92 -25.24 -53.84
N LYS A 734 -11.93 -24.39 -53.96
CA LYS A 734 -11.80 -22.94 -53.66
C LYS A 734 -12.39 -22.69 -52.29
N ALA A 735 -11.67 -22.07 -51.40
CA ALA A 735 -12.22 -21.61 -50.12
C ALA A 735 -12.98 -20.30 -50.34
N ASP A 736 -14.29 -20.25 -50.11
CA ASP A 736 -15.02 -19.02 -50.05
C ASP A 736 -14.82 -18.39 -48.66
N MET A 737 -13.88 -17.51 -48.57
CA MET A 737 -13.48 -16.80 -47.29
C MET A 737 -14.38 -15.62 -46.94
N ARG A 738 -15.64 -15.59 -47.36
CA ARG A 738 -16.59 -14.58 -46.84
C ARG A 738 -16.97 -14.95 -45.39
N PRO A 739 -16.73 -14.10 -44.41
CA PRO A 739 -17.15 -14.40 -43.05
C PRO A 739 -18.68 -14.30 -43.00
N GLN A 740 -19.37 -15.42 -42.98
CA GLN A 740 -20.76 -15.48 -42.58
C GLN A 740 -20.83 -15.20 -41.07
N ARG A 741 -21.41 -14.06 -40.71
CA ARG A 741 -21.83 -13.75 -39.34
C ARG A 741 -22.98 -14.68 -38.95
N LEU A 742 -22.65 -15.82 -38.42
CA LEU A 742 -23.59 -16.65 -37.67
C LEU A 742 -22.85 -17.15 -36.40
N GLY A 743 -23.52 -16.97 -35.29
CA GLY A 743 -22.97 -17.14 -33.98
C GLY A 743 -22.30 -18.48 -33.69
N ARG A 744 -21.24 -18.40 -32.94
CA ARG A 744 -20.58 -19.45 -32.16
C ARG A 744 -20.35 -20.78 -32.89
N ARG A 745 -19.16 -20.92 -33.46
CA ARG A 745 -18.57 -22.07 -34.21
C ARG A 745 -18.81 -21.98 -35.72
N ALA A 746 -17.99 -21.18 -36.40
CA ALA A 746 -17.89 -21.26 -37.86
C ALA A 746 -16.82 -22.32 -38.23
N CYS A 747 -17.22 -23.46 -38.71
CA CYS A 747 -16.37 -24.25 -39.60
C CYS A 747 -16.35 -23.53 -40.96
N PRO A 748 -15.17 -23.34 -41.61
CA PRO A 748 -15.13 -22.82 -42.95
C PRO A 748 -15.84 -23.82 -43.92
N ALA A 749 -16.84 -23.35 -44.59
CA ALA A 749 -17.47 -24.14 -45.65
C ALA A 749 -16.47 -24.24 -46.82
N THR A 750 -15.86 -25.40 -47.00
CA THR A 750 -15.00 -25.69 -48.14
C THR A 750 -15.87 -26.12 -49.30
N THR A 751 -15.97 -25.29 -50.33
CA THR A 751 -16.68 -25.69 -51.53
C THR A 751 -15.73 -26.45 -52.44
N ILE A 752 -16.02 -27.70 -52.68
CA ILE A 752 -15.28 -28.51 -53.68
C ILE A 752 -15.67 -27.99 -55.07
N CYS A 753 -14.70 -27.40 -55.76
CA CYS A 753 -14.95 -26.82 -57.10
C CYS A 753 -14.81 -27.86 -58.20
N GLU A 754 -13.98 -28.86 -58.01
CA GLU A 754 -13.78 -29.93 -58.97
C GLU A 754 -13.22 -31.16 -58.26
N LEU A 755 -13.92 -32.29 -58.34
CA LEU A 755 -13.39 -33.60 -57.91
C LEU A 755 -13.51 -34.55 -59.11
N ARG A 756 -12.39 -34.87 -59.72
CA ARG A 756 -12.33 -35.91 -60.76
C ARG A 756 -11.74 -37.15 -60.18
N VAL A 757 -12.48 -38.26 -60.25
CA VAL A 757 -12.06 -39.53 -59.74
C VAL A 757 -12.00 -40.53 -60.93
N ARG A 758 -10.85 -41.11 -61.12
CA ARG A 758 -10.70 -42.25 -62.09
C ARG A 758 -10.40 -43.52 -61.36
N LEU A 759 -11.24 -44.48 -61.54
CA LEU A 759 -11.08 -45.83 -60.95
C LEU A 759 -10.62 -46.80 -62.07
N TYR A 760 -9.49 -47.46 -61.85
CA TYR A 760 -9.00 -48.52 -62.73
C TYR A 760 -9.08 -49.85 -62.00
N PHE A 761 -9.90 -50.78 -62.45
CA PHE A 761 -10.03 -52.13 -61.91
C PHE A 761 -9.11 -53.05 -62.67
N HIS A 762 -8.14 -53.70 -62.06
CA HIS A 762 -7.15 -54.52 -62.73
C HIS A 762 -7.58 -55.93 -63.05
N SER A 763 -8.55 -56.52 -62.38
CA SER A 763 -9.30 -57.72 -62.76
C SER A 763 -10.31 -58.13 -61.69
N ILE A 764 -11.52 -58.45 -62.09
CA ILE A 764 -12.46 -59.16 -61.26
C ILE A 764 -12.43 -60.60 -61.76
N TYR A 765 -11.84 -61.57 -61.03
CA TYR A 765 -12.07 -62.96 -61.21
C TYR A 765 -13.44 -63.32 -60.65
N LEU A 766 -14.43 -63.55 -61.55
CA LEU A 766 -15.62 -64.21 -61.16
C LEU A 766 -15.32 -65.67 -61.22
N GLU A 767 -15.22 -66.39 -60.10
CA GLU A 767 -15.30 -67.84 -60.08
C GLU A 767 -16.76 -68.29 -60.48
N GLU A 768 -16.97 -68.58 -61.74
CA GLU A 768 -18.18 -69.21 -62.14
C GLU A 768 -18.13 -70.69 -61.82
N SER A 769 -19.14 -71.17 -61.09
CA SER A 769 -19.30 -72.59 -60.81
C SER A 769 -19.38 -73.42 -62.15
N ARG A 770 -18.58 -74.47 -62.24
CA ARG A 770 -18.59 -75.44 -63.26
C ARG A 770 -19.98 -76.08 -63.39
N ASP A 771 -20.74 -75.65 -64.37
CA ASP A 771 -21.54 -76.48 -65.15
C ASP A 771 -21.84 -75.80 -66.49
N GLN A 772 -21.41 -76.45 -67.52
CA GLN A 772 -21.54 -76.18 -68.99
C GLN A 772 -20.52 -75.23 -69.59
N GLY A 773 -19.59 -75.90 -70.26
CA GLY A 773 -18.52 -75.37 -71.04
C GLY A 773 -18.81 -74.19 -71.99
N CYS A 774 -18.24 -73.11 -71.72
CA CYS A 774 -17.75 -72.05 -72.61
C CYS A 774 -16.93 -71.01 -71.78
N SER A 775 -15.65 -71.11 -71.97
CA SER A 775 -14.72 -70.13 -71.37
C SER A 775 -14.69 -68.81 -72.19
N HIS A 776 -15.29 -67.81 -71.79
CA HIS A 776 -15.08 -66.42 -72.25
C HIS A 776 -14.48 -65.60 -71.18
N SER A 777 -13.22 -65.27 -71.31
CA SER A 777 -12.55 -64.26 -70.49
C SER A 777 -12.99 -62.87 -70.99
N VAL A 778 -13.84 -62.20 -70.30
CA VAL A 778 -14.20 -60.80 -70.59
C VAL A 778 -13.35 -59.94 -69.64
N VAL A 779 -12.32 -59.31 -70.23
CA VAL A 779 -11.59 -58.26 -69.56
C VAL A 779 -12.44 -56.95 -69.65
N TRP A 780 -13.15 -56.61 -68.57
CA TRP A 780 -13.78 -55.30 -68.48
C TRP A 780 -12.81 -54.25 -67.96
N GLN A 781 -12.38 -53.38 -68.84
CA GLN A 781 -11.74 -52.15 -68.42
C GLN A 781 -12.81 -51.03 -68.29
N SER A 782 -13.39 -50.91 -67.10
CA SER A 782 -14.36 -49.83 -66.90
C SER A 782 -13.64 -48.63 -66.33
N VAL A 783 -13.65 -47.54 -67.07
CA VAL A 783 -13.28 -46.24 -66.62
C VAL A 783 -14.56 -45.55 -66.17
N CYS A 784 -14.70 -45.28 -64.86
CA CYS A 784 -15.78 -44.53 -64.35
C CYS A 784 -15.30 -43.10 -64.04
N ASP A 785 -15.60 -42.09 -64.85
CA ASP A 785 -15.32 -40.67 -64.57
C ASP A 785 -16.51 -40.12 -63.82
N ILE A 786 -16.30 -39.82 -62.57
CA ILE A 786 -17.29 -39.11 -61.75
C ILE A 786 -16.80 -37.67 -61.57
N SER A 787 -17.55 -36.68 -62.08
CA SER A 787 -17.34 -35.26 -61.83
C SER A 787 -18.43 -34.77 -60.87
N ILE A 788 -18.10 -34.27 -59.75
CA ILE A 788 -18.99 -33.63 -58.76
C ILE A 788 -18.57 -32.17 -58.60
#